data_80cf216d1ed38d47e93e5cc52cc1cd72
#
_entry.id   80cf216d1ed38d47e93e5cc52cc1cd72
#
_cell.length_a   1.000
_cell.length_b   1.000
_cell.length_c   1.000
_cell.angle_alpha   90.00
_cell.angle_beta   90.00
_cell.angle_gamma   90.00
#
_symmetry.space_group_name_H-M   'P 1'
#
loop_
_entity.id
_entity.type
_entity.pdbx_description
1 polymer ?
#
loop_
_entity_poly.entity_id
_entity_poly.type
_entity_poly.pdbx_seq_one_letter_code
_entity_poly.pdbx_strand_id
1 'polypeptide(L)'
;MNIKNNYFSLPSGRVRVGVALLFVALAANGADLTKYCNPFLGTATLWTPEDLGYTRTEVKRAWGAETFPGASVPNAMVQCTPVTMYHSGSGYQYEDHQIYGFAHSSKGHWDQLHIPMLPVTGRFYPYNYCSWFSHEQEEAHPGYYSVFLQRYNVKAELTTTLRCAYHRYTFRPQDEKRLLVDITKNNAHPCRWRIEKATAANAFQGFQDGHGRMYFYATANLPVKDVQLLTEKKQTIAVVDFQNNKGAEPLELKIGFSFVSIENAKENLEAELPANIGFADVYKAADETWEKIFSHIQVEGGTERQKGLLYSTLYRAFLWPVLRSDVNGEYLDARNQVVKGDFRYYTDPSFWDTYRNKLQLLAMITPDVACDILKSCIDRGEKHGGYMPTFFHGDHASTMVSGMWGRGIQDFPLERAYKLMLKNATVPGRGGRPFLEEYIQRGWIAEKDTTNVPTEDEYKAAVTKTQEYAYDDYAVAQVAKVLGDKQNYKLLMQRSGNYKNLFDPSTGFWRGRIESGEWIKDFDPYYPYYAYMYRESNGWQSLFFAPHDPEGMVALYPSKAAVEAKLDSLFSEPWRGYEAWNMTGFMGNYCHGNQPDHSVPYTYYFIDKQEKTQHILNELMDKYYDMGEDHLAYAGMDDAGETSSWYVLNAIGLYTYSPADPEYIVTVPLFPKVRFTMGDGRSVTIQRQGNGEKITRILCGNKPLKGWFINHNDMLKAGNLTIITE
;
A
#
# COMPACT_ATOMS: atom_id res chain seq x y z
N MET A 1 45.33 24.09 -44.81
CA MET A 1 46.25 23.45 -43.88
C MET A 1 45.48 22.29 -43.20
N ASN A 2 45.80 21.05 -43.61
CA ASN A 2 45.14 19.81 -43.23
C ASN A 2 45.49 19.40 -41.80
N ILE A 3 44.49 18.97 -40.99
CA ILE A 3 44.76 18.05 -39.92
C ILE A 3 43.70 16.93 -40.00
N LYS A 4 44.22 15.67 -40.10
CA LYS A 4 43.51 14.44 -40.36
C LYS A 4 42.81 13.92 -39.11
N ASN A 5 41.58 13.39 -39.28
CA ASN A 5 40.91 12.49 -38.37
C ASN A 5 41.58 11.12 -38.37
N ASN A 6 41.91 10.61 -37.18
CA ASN A 6 42.25 9.20 -36.98
C ASN A 6 41.12 8.57 -36.14
N TYR A 7 40.37 7.68 -36.78
CA TYR A 7 39.47 6.71 -36.13
C TYR A 7 40.30 5.52 -35.69
N PHE A 8 40.30 5.20 -34.38
CA PHE A 8 40.72 3.90 -33.88
C PHE A 8 39.50 3.04 -33.65
N SER A 9 39.40 1.97 -34.40
CA SER A 9 38.47 0.85 -34.18
C SER A 9 39.00 -0.04 -33.08
N LEU A 10 38.20 -0.36 -32.06
CA LEU A 10 38.45 -1.40 -31.07
C LEU A 10 37.58 -2.62 -31.35
N PRO A 11 38.08 -3.85 -31.13
CA PRO A 11 37.42 -5.07 -31.55
C PRO A 11 36.35 -5.52 -30.55
N SER A 12 35.31 -6.15 -31.08
CA SER A 12 34.22 -6.79 -30.38
C SER A 12 34.71 -7.97 -29.50
N GLY A 13 34.82 -7.72 -28.22
CA GLY A 13 35.00 -8.77 -27.23
C GLY A 13 33.77 -8.89 -26.34
N ARG A 14 33.09 -10.03 -26.41
CA ARG A 14 32.01 -10.38 -25.47
C ARG A 14 32.60 -10.52 -24.06
N VAL A 15 32.29 -9.55 -23.20
CA VAL A 15 32.54 -9.68 -21.76
C VAL A 15 31.31 -10.29 -21.13
N ARG A 16 31.43 -11.53 -20.66
CA ARG A 16 30.50 -12.11 -19.69
C ARG A 16 30.68 -11.34 -18.38
N VAL A 17 29.74 -10.48 -18.06
CA VAL A 17 29.66 -9.85 -16.74
C VAL A 17 28.97 -10.85 -15.82
N GLY A 18 29.75 -11.62 -15.11
CA GLY A 18 29.31 -12.31 -13.91
C GLY A 18 29.05 -11.23 -12.85
N VAL A 19 27.81 -11.10 -12.42
CA VAL A 19 27.46 -10.26 -11.27
C VAL A 19 28.01 -10.95 -10.02
N ALA A 20 29.25 -10.63 -9.68
CA ALA A 20 29.76 -10.89 -8.34
C ALA A 20 29.17 -9.80 -7.43
N LEU A 21 28.27 -10.19 -6.54
CA LEU A 21 27.85 -9.38 -5.40
C LEU A 21 29.11 -9.13 -4.54
N LEU A 22 29.75 -7.99 -4.74
CA LEU A 22 30.73 -7.46 -3.81
C LEU A 22 29.98 -6.96 -2.56
N PHE A 23 29.97 -7.76 -1.52
CA PHE A 23 29.65 -7.31 -0.18
C PHE A 23 30.74 -6.34 0.29
N VAL A 24 30.51 -5.04 0.11
CA VAL A 24 31.26 -4.04 0.86
C VAL A 24 30.58 -3.94 2.22
N ALA A 25 31.12 -4.63 3.20
CA ALA A 25 30.79 -4.46 4.60
C ALA A 25 31.30 -3.07 5.03
N LEU A 26 30.47 -2.05 4.89
CA LEU A 26 30.57 -0.84 5.69
C LEU A 26 29.97 -1.18 7.06
N ALA A 27 30.83 -1.50 8.03
CA ALA A 27 30.46 -1.51 9.43
C ALA A 27 30.18 -0.05 9.84
N ALA A 28 28.98 0.44 9.55
CA ALA A 28 28.38 1.50 10.31
C ALA A 28 27.79 0.82 11.56
N ASN A 29 28.06 1.34 12.74
CA ASN A 29 27.29 1.06 13.95
C ASN A 29 25.87 1.56 13.70
N GLY A 30 25.07 0.80 12.96
CA GLY A 30 23.66 1.08 12.68
C GLY A 30 22.86 0.88 13.95
N ALA A 31 22.00 1.80 14.25
CA ALA A 31 20.97 1.56 15.23
C ALA A 31 20.15 0.36 14.74
N ASP A 32 19.91 -0.63 15.60
CA ASP A 32 19.02 -1.77 15.34
C ASP A 32 17.57 -1.27 15.36
N LEU A 33 17.08 -0.80 14.21
CA LEU A 33 15.75 -0.20 14.08
C LEU A 33 14.66 -1.24 13.87
N THR A 34 15.00 -2.41 13.33
CA THR A 34 14.06 -3.49 13.10
C THR A 34 13.44 -4.02 14.39
N LYS A 35 14.12 -3.88 15.53
CA LYS A 35 13.59 -4.24 16.86
C LYS A 35 12.35 -3.46 17.28
N TYR A 36 12.13 -2.26 16.73
CA TYR A 36 10.95 -1.45 17.02
C TYR A 36 9.73 -1.88 16.20
N CYS A 37 9.93 -2.61 15.11
CA CYS A 37 8.83 -2.99 14.23
C CYS A 37 8.05 -4.18 14.79
N ASN A 38 6.74 -4.01 14.94
CA ASN A 38 5.82 -5.08 15.30
C ASN A 38 4.93 -5.44 14.09
N PRO A 39 5.21 -6.55 13.36
CA PRO A 39 4.38 -6.97 12.23
C PRO A 39 2.95 -7.41 12.60
N PHE A 40 2.61 -7.57 13.87
CA PHE A 40 1.23 -7.82 14.29
C PHE A 40 0.37 -6.57 14.35
N LEU A 41 0.94 -5.37 14.36
CA LEU A 41 0.16 -4.13 14.39
C LEU A 41 -0.84 -4.09 13.20
N GLY A 42 -2.10 -3.83 13.50
CA GLY A 42 -3.19 -3.79 12.53
C GLY A 42 -3.81 -5.15 12.19
N THR A 43 -3.35 -6.27 12.78
CA THR A 43 -3.92 -7.61 12.54
C THR A 43 -5.13 -7.94 13.42
N ALA A 44 -5.34 -7.20 14.51
CA ALA A 44 -6.52 -7.32 15.35
C ALA A 44 -7.71 -6.52 14.81
N THR A 45 -8.92 -6.88 15.22
CA THR A 45 -10.16 -6.19 14.83
C THR A 45 -10.61 -5.19 15.89
N LEU A 46 -11.32 -4.15 15.47
CA LEU A 46 -11.92 -3.15 16.34
C LEU A 46 -13.31 -3.61 16.80
N TRP A 47 -13.60 -3.44 18.10
CA TRP A 47 -14.85 -3.96 18.69
C TRP A 47 -15.62 -2.95 19.52
N THR A 48 -14.93 -2.08 20.25
CA THR A 48 -15.57 -1.18 21.20
C THR A 48 -16.17 0.05 20.50
N PRO A 49 -17.22 0.67 21.06
CA PRO A 49 -17.72 1.94 20.52
C PRO A 49 -16.66 3.04 20.50
N GLU A 50 -15.72 3.01 21.44
CA GLU A 50 -14.61 3.95 21.52
C GLU A 50 -13.67 3.79 20.32
N ASP A 51 -13.34 2.57 19.94
CA ASP A 51 -12.47 2.24 18.81
C ASP A 51 -13.15 2.57 17.47
N LEU A 52 -14.42 2.22 17.36
CA LEU A 52 -15.21 2.46 16.15
C LEU A 52 -15.58 3.92 15.96
N GLY A 53 -15.82 4.65 17.08
CA GLY A 53 -16.41 5.97 17.10
C GLY A 53 -17.92 5.97 16.92
N TYR A 54 -18.58 4.81 16.97
CA TYR A 54 -20.02 4.66 16.94
C TYR A 54 -20.48 3.38 17.64
N THR A 55 -21.76 3.34 18.05
CA THR A 55 -22.34 2.13 18.65
C THR A 55 -22.93 1.23 17.57
N ARG A 56 -22.48 -0.02 17.53
CA ARG A 56 -22.94 -1.03 16.58
C ARG A 56 -24.37 -1.46 16.85
N THR A 57 -25.14 -1.63 15.79
CA THR A 57 -26.52 -2.15 15.86
C THR A 57 -26.57 -3.69 15.70
N GLU A 58 -25.56 -4.28 15.06
CA GLU A 58 -25.43 -5.71 14.82
C GLU A 58 -24.07 -6.22 15.29
N VAL A 59 -24.03 -7.49 15.74
CA VAL A 59 -22.79 -8.16 16.13
C VAL A 59 -22.10 -8.69 14.85
N LYS A 60 -21.64 -7.79 14.01
CA LYS A 60 -20.76 -8.12 12.87
C LYS A 60 -19.35 -7.73 13.21
N ARG A 61 -18.41 -8.55 12.78
CA ARG A 61 -16.98 -8.25 12.92
C ARG A 61 -16.64 -7.04 12.05
N ALA A 62 -16.21 -5.93 12.65
CA ALA A 62 -15.58 -4.86 11.92
C ALA A 62 -14.24 -5.35 11.37
N TRP A 63 -13.84 -4.87 10.22
CA TRP A 63 -12.49 -5.18 9.71
C TRP A 63 -11.46 -4.38 10.52
N GLY A 64 -10.32 -5.03 10.80
CA GLY A 64 -9.12 -4.34 11.25
C GLY A 64 -8.42 -3.68 10.05
N ALA A 65 -7.13 -3.40 10.21
CA ALA A 65 -6.34 -2.82 9.13
C ALA A 65 -6.08 -3.79 7.96
N GLU A 66 -6.57 -5.03 8.03
CA GLU A 66 -6.42 -6.07 7.00
C GLU A 66 -4.95 -6.30 6.63
N THR A 67 -4.12 -6.43 7.66
CA THR A 67 -2.69 -6.68 7.56
C THR A 67 -2.34 -8.09 8.03
N PHE A 68 -1.12 -8.56 7.76
CA PHE A 68 -0.63 -9.89 8.13
C PHE A 68 0.73 -9.81 8.84
N PRO A 69 1.05 -10.76 9.73
CA PRO A 69 2.31 -10.74 10.48
C PRO A 69 3.46 -11.48 9.77
N GLY A 70 3.19 -12.05 8.58
CA GLY A 70 4.11 -12.98 7.93
C GLY A 70 5.38 -12.36 7.38
N ALA A 71 6.35 -13.25 7.04
CA ALA A 71 7.63 -12.86 6.49
C ALA A 71 7.50 -12.26 5.08
N SER A 72 8.13 -11.11 4.87
CA SER A 72 8.25 -10.45 3.57
C SER A 72 9.47 -9.54 3.54
N VAL A 73 9.99 -9.24 2.36
CA VAL A 73 10.90 -8.11 2.13
C VAL A 73 10.17 -7.00 1.35
N PRO A 74 10.68 -5.76 1.30
CA PRO A 74 9.99 -4.64 0.65
C PRO A 74 9.57 -4.94 -0.79
N ASN A 75 8.30 -4.66 -1.12
CA ASN A 75 7.73 -4.79 -2.46
C ASN A 75 7.92 -6.17 -3.12
N ALA A 76 8.05 -7.24 -2.32
CA ALA A 76 8.34 -8.58 -2.81
C ALA A 76 7.16 -9.21 -3.57
N MET A 77 7.47 -10.09 -4.53
CA MET A 77 6.51 -11.00 -5.15
C MET A 77 5.94 -11.98 -4.12
N VAL A 78 6.78 -12.42 -3.19
CA VAL A 78 6.46 -13.43 -2.19
C VAL A 78 6.30 -12.79 -0.81
N GLN A 79 5.18 -13.07 -0.20
CA GLN A 79 4.81 -12.65 1.15
C GLN A 79 4.22 -13.85 1.86
N CYS A 80 5.00 -14.45 2.77
CA CYS A 80 4.54 -15.61 3.53
C CYS A 80 3.61 -15.18 4.65
N THR A 81 2.36 -15.67 4.64
CA THR A 81 1.41 -15.37 5.70
C THR A 81 0.79 -16.64 6.29
N PRO A 82 0.60 -16.72 7.61
CA PRO A 82 -0.26 -17.72 8.19
C PRO A 82 -1.71 -17.49 7.76
N VAL A 83 -2.41 -18.54 7.35
CA VAL A 83 -3.82 -18.49 6.95
C VAL A 83 -4.67 -18.93 8.11
N THR A 84 -5.33 -17.99 8.78
CA THR A 84 -6.31 -18.27 9.85
C THR A 84 -7.74 -18.20 9.32
N MET A 85 -7.97 -17.43 8.23
CA MET A 85 -9.28 -17.28 7.61
C MET A 85 -9.14 -17.08 6.10
N TYR A 86 -9.84 -17.92 5.31
CA TYR A 86 -10.04 -17.68 3.89
C TYR A 86 -11.15 -16.64 3.68
N HIS A 87 -11.10 -15.92 2.56
CA HIS A 87 -12.08 -14.88 2.18
C HIS A 87 -12.13 -13.70 3.16
N SER A 88 -11.00 -13.40 3.78
CA SER A 88 -10.72 -12.15 4.48
C SER A 88 -9.72 -11.30 3.69
N GLY A 89 -9.55 -10.04 4.06
CA GLY A 89 -8.64 -9.13 3.35
C GLY A 89 -7.18 -9.60 3.35
N SER A 90 -6.65 -10.03 4.50
CA SER A 90 -5.25 -10.43 4.67
C SER A 90 -5.00 -11.93 4.86
N GLY A 91 -6.05 -12.72 5.10
CA GLY A 91 -5.94 -14.14 5.41
C GLY A 91 -5.57 -14.45 6.86
N TYR A 92 -5.25 -13.44 7.65
CA TYR A 92 -4.89 -13.57 9.06
C TYR A 92 -5.70 -12.59 9.92
N GLN A 93 -6.11 -13.06 11.10
CA GLN A 93 -6.68 -12.21 12.15
C GLN A 93 -6.16 -12.65 13.51
N TYR A 94 -5.74 -11.67 14.32
CA TYR A 94 -5.08 -11.92 15.60
C TYR A 94 -5.96 -12.70 16.59
N GLU A 95 -7.28 -12.54 16.57
CA GLU A 95 -8.20 -13.23 17.46
C GLU A 95 -8.47 -14.69 17.07
N ASP A 96 -7.94 -15.17 15.96
CA ASP A 96 -8.08 -16.54 15.52
C ASP A 96 -7.06 -17.46 16.23
N HIS A 97 -7.42 -18.72 16.42
CA HIS A 97 -6.58 -19.71 17.10
C HIS A 97 -6.28 -20.95 16.27
N GLN A 98 -6.57 -20.92 14.96
CA GLN A 98 -6.34 -22.04 14.04
C GLN A 98 -5.61 -21.56 12.79
N ILE A 99 -4.57 -22.30 12.39
CA ILE A 99 -3.83 -22.09 11.14
C ILE A 99 -4.14 -23.24 10.18
N TYR A 100 -4.52 -22.88 8.94
CA TYR A 100 -4.77 -23.81 7.83
C TYR A 100 -3.54 -24.02 6.95
N GLY A 101 -2.56 -23.15 6.99
CA GLY A 101 -1.32 -23.22 6.24
C GLY A 101 -0.61 -21.89 6.16
N PHE A 102 0.49 -21.86 5.40
CA PHE A 102 1.27 -20.66 5.12
C PHE A 102 1.19 -20.38 3.62
N ALA A 103 0.53 -19.27 3.26
CA ALA A 103 0.38 -18.82 1.89
C ALA A 103 1.53 -17.91 1.45
N HIS A 104 1.65 -17.59 0.15
CA HIS A 104 2.84 -16.96 -0.41
C HIS A 104 2.57 -15.66 -1.18
N SER A 105 1.39 -15.09 -1.10
CA SER A 105 1.02 -13.90 -1.90
C SER A 105 0.14 -12.91 -1.15
N SER A 106 0.41 -12.71 0.12
CA SER A 106 -0.31 -11.73 0.93
C SER A 106 0.27 -10.34 0.79
N LYS A 107 -0.59 -9.33 0.68
CA LYS A 107 -0.21 -7.92 0.57
C LYS A 107 -0.78 -7.02 1.68
N GLY A 108 -1.66 -7.56 2.53
CA GLY A 108 -2.34 -6.81 3.58
C GLY A 108 -3.58 -6.04 3.12
N HIS A 109 -4.12 -6.35 1.94
CA HIS A 109 -5.38 -5.83 1.43
C HIS A 109 -5.84 -6.69 0.23
N TRP A 110 -7.01 -7.33 0.32
CA TRP A 110 -7.60 -8.18 -0.73
C TRP A 110 -6.66 -9.26 -1.25
N ASP A 111 -6.20 -10.08 -0.34
CA ASP A 111 -5.16 -11.07 -0.58
C ASP A 111 -5.60 -12.28 -1.37
N GLN A 112 -4.60 -12.90 -2.02
CA GLN A 112 -4.84 -14.05 -2.88
C GLN A 112 -4.58 -15.39 -2.20
N LEU A 113 -3.69 -15.42 -1.21
CA LEU A 113 -3.34 -16.62 -0.42
C LEU A 113 -2.95 -17.84 -1.28
N HIS A 114 -2.10 -17.65 -2.29
CA HIS A 114 -1.66 -18.74 -3.15
C HIS A 114 -0.89 -19.82 -2.39
N ILE A 115 -1.17 -21.07 -2.77
CA ILE A 115 -0.38 -22.26 -2.47
C ILE A 115 -0.13 -22.42 -0.95
N PRO A 116 -1.19 -22.52 -0.11
CA PRO A 116 -1.02 -22.70 1.33
C PRO A 116 -0.38 -24.05 1.64
N MET A 117 0.71 -24.03 2.43
CA MET A 117 1.47 -25.21 2.85
C MET A 117 1.45 -25.37 4.37
N LEU A 118 1.26 -26.58 4.87
CA LEU A 118 1.22 -26.90 6.30
C LEU A 118 2.07 -28.15 6.60
N PRO A 119 3.05 -28.08 7.52
CA PRO A 119 3.76 -29.27 7.98
C PRO A 119 2.82 -30.12 8.82
N VAL A 120 2.76 -31.43 8.53
CA VAL A 120 1.83 -32.36 9.19
C VAL A 120 2.51 -33.67 9.56
N THR A 121 1.99 -34.31 10.62
CA THR A 121 2.35 -35.67 11.04
C THR A 121 1.12 -36.38 11.54
N GLY A 122 1.20 -37.72 11.71
CA GLY A 122 0.10 -38.53 12.24
C GLY A 122 -1.14 -38.55 11.33
N ARG A 123 -2.32 -38.52 11.92
CA ARG A 123 -3.60 -38.62 11.18
C ARG A 123 -4.25 -37.27 10.98
N PHE A 124 -4.64 -36.98 9.74
CA PHE A 124 -5.41 -35.81 9.33
C PHE A 124 -6.35 -36.17 8.16
N TYR A 125 -7.29 -35.28 7.84
CA TYR A 125 -8.28 -35.48 6.78
C TYR A 125 -8.39 -34.22 5.93
N PRO A 126 -8.76 -34.33 4.65
CA PRO A 126 -8.95 -33.17 3.76
C PRO A 126 -9.89 -32.09 4.30
N TYR A 127 -10.87 -32.46 5.09
CA TYR A 127 -11.84 -31.57 5.71
C TYR A 127 -11.52 -31.16 7.15
N ASN A 128 -10.43 -31.70 7.72
CA ASN A 128 -9.99 -31.40 9.10
C ASN A 128 -8.48 -31.62 9.23
N TYR A 129 -7.71 -30.59 8.95
CA TYR A 129 -6.24 -30.62 8.99
C TYR A 129 -5.62 -29.41 9.69
N CYS A 130 -6.38 -28.32 9.97
CA CYS A 130 -5.84 -27.15 10.66
C CYS A 130 -5.21 -27.50 11.99
N SER A 131 -4.30 -26.66 12.45
CA SER A 131 -3.69 -26.77 13.77
C SER A 131 -4.09 -25.60 14.66
N TRP A 132 -4.34 -25.87 15.93
CA TRP A 132 -4.39 -24.84 16.95
C TRP A 132 -2.99 -24.25 17.18
N PHE A 133 -2.95 -22.99 17.61
CA PHE A 133 -1.75 -22.29 18.03
C PHE A 133 -2.06 -21.33 19.19
N SER A 134 -1.02 -20.78 19.82
CA SER A 134 -1.11 -19.74 20.84
C SER A 134 -0.14 -18.61 20.49
N HIS A 135 -0.56 -17.38 20.70
CA HIS A 135 0.28 -16.19 20.51
C HIS A 135 1.52 -16.17 21.43
N GLU A 136 1.49 -16.88 22.58
CA GLU A 136 2.68 -17.08 23.42
C GLU A 136 3.82 -17.84 22.71
N GLN A 137 3.49 -18.54 21.63
CA GLN A 137 4.43 -19.35 20.82
C GLN A 137 4.42 -18.92 19.35
N GLU A 138 4.07 -17.67 19.12
CA GLU A 138 4.06 -17.01 17.82
C GLU A 138 4.99 -15.79 17.85
N GLU A 139 5.83 -15.64 16.84
CA GLU A 139 6.76 -14.53 16.72
C GLU A 139 6.78 -13.99 15.30
N ALA A 140 6.84 -12.68 15.15
CA ALA A 140 7.01 -12.01 13.88
C ALA A 140 8.02 -10.85 14.00
N HIS A 141 8.93 -10.79 13.02
CA HIS A 141 9.91 -9.71 12.84
C HIS A 141 9.98 -9.35 11.36
N PRO A 142 10.50 -8.20 10.98
CA PRO A 142 10.74 -7.89 9.57
C PRO A 142 11.51 -9.02 8.87
N GLY A 143 10.88 -9.63 7.85
CA GLY A 143 11.46 -10.76 7.12
C GLY A 143 11.39 -12.13 7.78
N TYR A 144 10.74 -12.26 8.94
CA TYR A 144 10.65 -13.53 9.69
C TYR A 144 9.28 -13.72 10.33
N TYR A 145 8.83 -14.97 10.35
CA TYR A 145 7.64 -15.40 11.10
C TYR A 145 7.86 -16.79 11.68
N SER A 146 7.40 -17.05 12.90
CA SER A 146 7.36 -18.41 13.47
C SER A 146 6.14 -18.65 14.33
N VAL A 147 5.72 -19.93 14.41
CA VAL A 147 4.61 -20.38 15.25
C VAL A 147 4.75 -21.86 15.62
N PHE A 148 4.23 -22.22 16.79
CA PHE A 148 4.14 -23.62 17.20
C PHE A 148 2.75 -24.21 16.88
N LEU A 149 2.72 -25.21 16.01
CA LEU A 149 1.53 -25.92 15.57
C LEU A 149 1.19 -27.04 16.56
N GLN A 150 0.28 -26.80 17.50
CA GLN A 150 0.00 -27.65 18.63
C GLN A 150 -0.47 -29.06 18.23
N ARG A 151 -1.34 -29.17 17.22
CA ARG A 151 -1.85 -30.46 16.73
C ARG A 151 -0.76 -31.41 16.28
N TYR A 152 0.26 -30.86 15.64
CA TYR A 152 1.33 -31.63 15.01
C TYR A 152 2.64 -31.62 15.79
N ASN A 153 2.72 -30.85 16.90
CA ASN A 153 3.94 -30.62 17.66
C ASN A 153 5.10 -30.17 16.75
N VAL A 154 4.83 -29.19 15.88
CA VAL A 154 5.82 -28.70 14.92
C VAL A 154 6.04 -27.20 15.14
N LYS A 155 7.31 -26.77 15.28
CA LYS A 155 7.67 -25.37 15.13
C LYS A 155 7.84 -25.09 13.65
N ALA A 156 7.08 -24.13 13.12
CA ALA A 156 7.23 -23.61 11.77
C ALA A 156 7.96 -22.26 11.82
N GLU A 157 8.94 -22.06 10.95
CA GLU A 157 9.71 -20.85 10.80
C GLU A 157 9.79 -20.49 9.31
N LEU A 158 9.55 -19.22 8.98
CA LEU A 158 9.45 -18.72 7.60
C LEU A 158 10.32 -17.50 7.41
N THR A 159 11.01 -17.42 6.28
CA THR A 159 11.68 -16.22 5.78
C THR A 159 11.58 -16.14 4.26
N THR A 160 11.90 -15.00 3.67
CA THR A 160 11.70 -14.76 2.24
C THR A 160 12.82 -13.96 1.61
N THR A 161 12.92 -14.09 0.29
CA THR A 161 13.58 -13.14 -0.61
C THR A 161 12.54 -12.42 -1.46
N LEU A 162 12.93 -11.74 -2.54
CA LEU A 162 11.98 -11.06 -3.44
C LEU A 162 11.00 -12.02 -4.13
N ARG A 163 11.47 -13.23 -4.51
CA ARG A 163 10.70 -14.19 -5.33
C ARG A 163 10.62 -15.59 -4.72
N CYS A 164 11.25 -15.78 -3.55
CA CYS A 164 11.34 -17.10 -2.95
C CYS A 164 10.97 -17.10 -1.47
N ALA A 165 10.51 -18.26 -1.00
CA ALA A 165 10.27 -18.53 0.41
C ALA A 165 11.23 -19.62 0.91
N TYR A 166 11.64 -19.51 2.16
CA TYR A 166 12.38 -20.54 2.87
C TYR A 166 11.63 -20.92 4.14
N HIS A 167 11.15 -22.17 4.18
CA HIS A 167 10.44 -22.72 5.35
C HIS A 167 11.33 -23.71 6.07
N ARG A 168 11.32 -23.66 7.39
CA ARG A 168 11.99 -24.60 8.27
C ARG A 168 11.00 -25.16 9.30
N TYR A 169 10.84 -26.48 9.34
CA TYR A 169 9.87 -27.16 10.17
C TYR A 169 10.55 -28.14 11.11
N THR A 170 10.50 -27.87 12.41
CA THR A 170 11.11 -28.72 13.43
C THR A 170 10.05 -29.66 14.02
N PHE A 171 10.19 -30.95 13.74
CA PHE A 171 9.36 -32.04 14.23
C PHE A 171 10.02 -32.74 15.42
N ARG A 172 9.23 -33.51 16.21
CA ARG A 172 9.82 -34.46 17.15
C ARG A 172 10.54 -35.55 16.37
N PRO A 173 11.68 -36.09 16.87
CA PRO A 173 12.51 -37.04 16.12
C PRO A 173 11.79 -38.33 15.68
N GLN A 174 10.78 -38.77 16.43
CA GLN A 174 9.99 -39.98 16.13
C GLN A 174 8.87 -39.73 15.10
N ASP A 175 8.50 -38.47 14.84
CA ASP A 175 7.37 -38.15 13.99
C ASP A 175 7.75 -38.19 12.52
N GLU A 176 6.82 -38.60 11.68
CA GLU A 176 6.99 -38.58 10.21
C GLU A 176 6.77 -37.17 9.69
N LYS A 177 7.75 -36.66 8.97
CA LYS A 177 7.68 -35.35 8.33
C LYS A 177 6.94 -35.47 7.01
N ARG A 178 5.83 -34.75 6.90
CA ARG A 178 5.03 -34.63 5.67
C ARG A 178 4.61 -33.18 5.49
N LEU A 179 4.36 -32.80 4.22
CA LEU A 179 3.85 -31.49 3.89
C LEU A 179 2.45 -31.64 3.26
N LEU A 180 1.47 -30.97 3.82
CA LEU A 180 0.17 -30.78 3.21
C LEU A 180 0.20 -29.49 2.39
N VAL A 181 -0.33 -29.53 1.17
CA VAL A 181 -0.55 -28.37 0.32
C VAL A 181 -2.03 -28.28 -0.02
N ASP A 182 -2.71 -27.23 0.49
CA ASP A 182 -4.12 -27.02 0.17
C ASP A 182 -4.26 -26.32 -1.17
N ILE A 183 -3.90 -27.07 -2.23
CA ILE A 183 -3.82 -26.56 -3.59
C ILE A 183 -5.19 -26.17 -4.17
N THR A 184 -6.27 -26.54 -3.51
CA THR A 184 -7.64 -26.28 -3.98
C THR A 184 -8.28 -25.04 -3.37
N LYS A 185 -7.60 -24.37 -2.41
CA LYS A 185 -8.12 -23.19 -1.71
C LYS A 185 -7.18 -21.99 -1.83
N ASN A 186 -7.76 -20.85 -2.04
CA ASN A 186 -7.22 -19.51 -1.85
C ASN A 186 -8.39 -18.50 -1.78
N ASN A 187 -8.11 -17.20 -1.71
CA ASN A 187 -9.17 -16.19 -1.66
C ASN A 187 -9.89 -15.98 -3.01
N ALA A 188 -9.33 -16.47 -4.11
CA ALA A 188 -9.91 -16.31 -5.45
C ALA A 188 -10.63 -17.56 -6.00
N HIS A 189 -10.89 -18.58 -5.18
CA HIS A 189 -11.51 -19.84 -5.56
C HIS A 189 -10.85 -20.48 -6.80
N PRO A 190 -9.65 -21.08 -6.68
CA PRO A 190 -8.87 -21.55 -7.82
C PRO A 190 -9.62 -22.64 -8.58
N CYS A 191 -9.85 -22.42 -9.89
CA CYS A 191 -10.51 -23.38 -10.78
C CYS A 191 -9.53 -24.36 -11.42
N ARG A 192 -8.23 -24.00 -11.52
CA ARG A 192 -7.17 -24.85 -12.05
C ARG A 192 -5.96 -24.85 -11.13
N TRP A 193 -5.42 -26.01 -10.92
CA TRP A 193 -4.23 -26.24 -10.10
C TRP A 193 -3.53 -27.52 -10.55
N ARG A 194 -2.27 -27.64 -10.21
CA ARG A 194 -1.47 -28.85 -10.44
C ARG A 194 -0.38 -28.92 -9.38
N ILE A 195 -0.10 -30.10 -8.88
CA ILE A 195 1.07 -30.41 -8.07
C ILE A 195 1.56 -31.80 -8.39
N GLU A 196 2.88 -31.96 -8.52
CA GLU A 196 3.51 -33.21 -8.88
C GLU A 196 4.96 -33.26 -8.39
N LYS A 197 5.54 -34.46 -8.33
CA LYS A 197 6.97 -34.64 -8.13
C LYS A 197 7.72 -34.13 -9.36
N ALA A 198 8.79 -33.35 -9.12
CA ALA A 198 9.65 -32.88 -10.19
C ALA A 198 10.72 -33.94 -10.56
N THR A 199 11.51 -33.68 -11.62
CA THR A 199 12.57 -34.57 -12.07
C THR A 199 13.69 -34.74 -11.03
N ALA A 200 14.04 -33.67 -10.30
CA ALA A 200 15.03 -33.75 -9.23
C ALA A 200 14.44 -34.57 -8.06
N ALA A 201 15.28 -35.43 -7.48
CA ALA A 201 14.84 -36.41 -6.48
C ALA A 201 14.22 -35.78 -5.21
N ASN A 202 14.63 -34.56 -4.87
CA ASN A 202 14.18 -33.82 -3.69
C ASN A 202 13.24 -32.65 -4.02
N ALA A 203 12.62 -32.63 -5.21
CA ALA A 203 11.82 -31.52 -5.68
C ALA A 203 10.39 -31.91 -6.05
N PHE A 204 9.47 -30.94 -5.90
CA PHE A 204 8.11 -30.97 -6.37
C PHE A 204 7.72 -29.60 -6.93
N GLN A 205 6.71 -29.57 -7.79
CA GLN A 205 6.36 -28.38 -8.55
C GLN A 205 4.87 -28.32 -8.86
N GLY A 206 4.42 -27.14 -9.29
CA GLY A 206 3.03 -26.99 -9.70
C GLY A 206 2.61 -25.55 -9.92
N PHE A 207 1.30 -25.34 -9.91
CA PHE A 207 0.68 -24.03 -10.01
C PHE A 207 -0.70 -24.00 -9.36
N GLN A 208 -1.15 -22.79 -9.04
CA GLN A 208 -2.52 -22.50 -8.59
C GLN A 208 -3.02 -21.23 -9.28
N ASP A 209 -4.24 -21.28 -9.83
CA ASP A 209 -4.92 -20.10 -10.35
C ASP A 209 -5.46 -19.24 -9.19
N GLY A 210 -5.49 -17.94 -9.40
CA GLY A 210 -6.06 -16.90 -8.52
C GLY A 210 -6.32 -15.66 -9.37
N HIS A 211 -6.09 -14.47 -8.84
CA HIS A 211 -5.94 -13.25 -9.66
C HIS A 211 -4.57 -13.26 -10.36
N GLY A 212 -4.43 -14.16 -11.33
CA GLY A 212 -3.20 -14.58 -11.93
C GLY A 212 -2.84 -16.00 -11.50
N ARG A 213 -2.14 -16.75 -12.38
CA ARG A 213 -1.62 -18.07 -12.07
C ARG A 213 -0.25 -17.94 -11.44
N MET A 214 -0.10 -18.47 -10.22
CA MET A 214 1.18 -18.56 -9.56
C MET A 214 1.77 -19.96 -9.73
N TYR A 215 2.94 -20.04 -10.34
CA TYR A 215 3.74 -21.26 -10.47
C TYR A 215 4.75 -21.35 -9.33
N PHE A 216 5.11 -22.56 -8.95
CA PHE A 216 6.15 -22.80 -7.96
C PHE A 216 7.04 -24.00 -8.33
N TYR A 217 8.29 -23.92 -7.88
CA TYR A 217 9.23 -25.02 -7.86
C TYR A 217 9.88 -25.07 -6.47
N ALA A 218 9.74 -26.22 -5.79
CA ALA A 218 10.20 -26.40 -4.42
C ALA A 218 11.23 -27.49 -4.31
N THR A 219 12.28 -27.27 -3.52
CA THR A 219 13.28 -28.27 -3.14
C THR A 219 13.27 -28.48 -1.63
N ALA A 220 13.41 -29.74 -1.19
CA ALA A 220 13.55 -30.11 0.21
C ALA A 220 14.98 -30.60 0.52
N ASN A 221 15.37 -30.57 1.80
CA ASN A 221 16.58 -31.25 2.25
C ASN A 221 16.45 -32.78 2.32
N LEU A 222 15.23 -33.30 2.14
CA LEU A 222 14.91 -34.72 2.05
C LEU A 222 14.44 -35.08 0.64
N PRO A 223 14.75 -36.31 0.13
CA PRO A 223 14.20 -36.77 -1.14
C PRO A 223 12.67 -36.91 -1.06
N VAL A 224 11.98 -36.40 -2.08
CA VAL A 224 10.52 -36.58 -2.21
C VAL A 224 10.24 -38.04 -2.60
N LYS A 225 9.45 -38.72 -1.77
CA LYS A 225 8.99 -40.07 -2.04
C LYS A 225 7.86 -40.08 -3.05
N ASP A 226 6.81 -39.31 -2.74
CA ASP A 226 5.59 -39.24 -3.54
C ASP A 226 4.85 -37.91 -3.30
N VAL A 227 3.94 -37.57 -4.22
CA VAL A 227 2.97 -36.49 -4.11
C VAL A 227 1.60 -37.08 -4.35
N GLN A 228 0.78 -37.17 -3.32
CA GLN A 228 -0.53 -37.83 -3.34
C GLN A 228 -1.65 -36.81 -3.22
N LEU A 229 -2.74 -37.02 -3.96
CA LEU A 229 -3.98 -36.29 -3.78
C LEU A 229 -4.94 -37.09 -2.91
N LEU A 230 -5.35 -36.51 -1.80
CA LEU A 230 -6.34 -37.08 -0.90
C LEU A 230 -7.65 -36.32 -1.05
N THR A 231 -8.73 -37.06 -1.38
CA THR A 231 -10.07 -36.50 -1.56
C THR A 231 -11.04 -37.17 -0.62
N GLU A 232 -11.69 -36.39 0.24
CA GLU A 232 -12.75 -36.85 1.12
C GLU A 232 -13.78 -35.75 1.33
N LYS A 233 -15.09 -36.11 1.40
CA LYS A 233 -16.19 -35.15 1.56
C LYS A 233 -16.15 -33.96 0.58
N LYS A 234 -15.76 -34.22 -0.67
CA LYS A 234 -15.61 -33.22 -1.76
C LYS A 234 -14.49 -32.19 -1.52
N GLN A 235 -13.59 -32.42 -0.56
CA GLN A 235 -12.39 -31.60 -0.36
C GLN A 235 -11.16 -32.39 -0.77
N THR A 236 -10.26 -31.72 -1.48
CA THR A 236 -9.01 -32.31 -1.96
C THR A 236 -7.84 -31.52 -1.42
N ILE A 237 -6.82 -32.23 -0.96
CA ILE A 237 -5.52 -31.69 -0.57
C ILE A 237 -4.43 -32.52 -1.23
N ALA A 238 -3.26 -31.92 -1.41
CA ALA A 238 -2.07 -32.66 -1.78
C ALA A 238 -1.22 -32.94 -0.55
N VAL A 239 -0.57 -34.11 -0.53
CA VAL A 239 0.40 -34.48 0.53
C VAL A 239 1.70 -34.88 -0.14
N VAL A 240 2.78 -34.22 0.27
CA VAL A 240 4.14 -34.54 -0.15
C VAL A 240 4.76 -35.42 0.95
N ASP A 241 5.07 -36.67 0.60
CA ASP A 241 5.79 -37.61 1.45
C ASP A 241 7.29 -37.59 1.13
N PHE A 242 8.12 -37.67 2.17
CA PHE A 242 9.59 -37.69 2.03
C PHE A 242 10.16 -39.06 2.39
N GLN A 243 11.31 -39.40 1.78
CA GLN A 243 12.09 -40.56 2.19
C GLN A 243 12.90 -40.20 3.46
N ASN A 244 13.17 -41.22 4.32
CA ASN A 244 13.94 -41.03 5.56
C ASN A 244 13.40 -39.85 6.41
N ASN A 245 12.11 -39.75 6.52
CA ASN A 245 11.35 -38.60 7.01
C ASN A 245 11.26 -38.51 8.55
N LYS A 246 12.06 -39.28 9.30
CA LYS A 246 12.22 -39.23 10.78
C LYS A 246 13.61 -38.75 11.15
N GLY A 247 13.74 -38.27 12.39
CA GLY A 247 15.03 -37.80 12.93
C GLY A 247 14.94 -36.36 13.44
N ALA A 248 15.98 -35.90 14.12
CA ALA A 248 16.04 -34.61 14.79
C ALA A 248 16.21 -33.43 13.82
N GLU A 249 16.77 -33.68 12.63
CA GLU A 249 16.97 -32.60 11.64
C GLU A 249 15.64 -32.01 11.19
N PRO A 250 15.52 -30.68 11.06
CA PRO A 250 14.30 -30.05 10.55
C PRO A 250 14.04 -30.44 9.09
N LEU A 251 12.78 -30.38 8.68
CA LEU A 251 12.43 -30.36 7.26
C LEU A 251 12.59 -28.93 6.74
N GLU A 252 13.45 -28.74 5.77
CA GLU A 252 13.69 -27.44 5.14
C GLU A 252 13.20 -27.45 3.70
N LEU A 253 12.49 -26.38 3.32
CA LEU A 253 11.95 -26.18 1.97
C LEU A 253 12.42 -24.84 1.44
N LYS A 254 13.03 -24.84 0.26
CA LYS A 254 13.29 -23.65 -0.54
C LYS A 254 12.35 -23.63 -1.73
N ILE A 255 11.58 -22.55 -1.89
CA ILE A 255 10.48 -22.48 -2.84
C ILE A 255 10.63 -21.22 -3.69
N GLY A 256 10.80 -21.39 -5.00
CA GLY A 256 10.76 -20.29 -5.96
C GLY A 256 9.37 -20.17 -6.57
N PHE A 257 8.96 -18.93 -6.84
CA PHE A 257 7.67 -18.59 -7.42
C PHE A 257 7.82 -17.75 -8.68
N SER A 258 6.84 -17.85 -9.58
CA SER A 258 6.74 -17.04 -10.80
C SER A 258 5.28 -16.92 -11.23
N PHE A 259 4.94 -15.84 -11.92
CA PHE A 259 3.67 -15.71 -12.62
C PHE A 259 3.77 -16.08 -14.11
N VAL A 260 4.94 -16.49 -14.60
CA VAL A 260 5.24 -16.84 -15.98
C VAL A 260 5.23 -18.35 -16.21
N SER A 261 6.10 -19.10 -15.51
CA SER A 261 6.23 -20.55 -15.70
C SER A 261 6.88 -21.25 -14.50
N ILE A 262 6.83 -22.60 -14.49
CA ILE A 262 7.58 -23.42 -13.51
C ILE A 262 9.09 -23.26 -13.71
N GLU A 263 9.53 -23.17 -14.97
CA GLU A 263 10.95 -22.98 -15.33
C GLU A 263 11.47 -21.65 -14.74
N ASN A 264 10.70 -20.58 -14.85
CA ASN A 264 11.05 -19.29 -14.25
C ASN A 264 11.04 -19.37 -12.71
N ALA A 265 10.07 -20.07 -12.10
CA ALA A 265 10.06 -20.29 -10.66
C ALA A 265 11.33 -21.02 -10.18
N LYS A 266 11.80 -22.00 -10.96
CA LYS A 266 13.06 -22.70 -10.70
C LYS A 266 14.28 -21.78 -10.87
N GLU A 267 14.31 -20.97 -11.92
CA GLU A 267 15.39 -19.99 -12.16
C GLU A 267 15.46 -18.95 -11.02
N ASN A 268 14.31 -18.44 -10.55
CA ASN A 268 14.22 -17.57 -9.38
C ASN A 268 14.80 -18.24 -8.13
N LEU A 269 14.44 -19.52 -7.90
CA LEU A 269 14.96 -20.29 -6.77
C LEU A 269 16.47 -20.45 -6.81
N GLU A 270 17.02 -20.86 -7.95
CA GLU A 270 18.45 -21.09 -8.13
C GLU A 270 19.26 -19.79 -7.99
N ALA A 271 18.68 -18.65 -8.38
CA ALA A 271 19.31 -17.33 -8.28
C ALA A 271 19.28 -16.76 -6.86
N GLU A 272 18.14 -16.87 -6.16
CA GLU A 272 17.95 -16.19 -4.87
C GLU A 272 18.23 -17.09 -3.66
N LEU A 273 18.00 -18.41 -3.77
CA LEU A 273 18.22 -19.39 -2.70
C LEU A 273 19.10 -20.56 -3.18
N PRO A 274 20.35 -20.33 -3.57
CA PRO A 274 21.25 -21.40 -4.00
C PRO A 274 21.40 -22.48 -2.90
N ALA A 275 21.85 -23.67 -3.28
CA ALA A 275 21.85 -24.85 -2.41
C ALA A 275 22.61 -24.63 -1.07
N ASN A 276 23.69 -23.86 -1.12
CA ASN A 276 24.57 -23.61 0.02
C ASN A 276 24.13 -22.52 0.98
N ILE A 277 23.07 -21.75 0.69
CA ILE A 277 22.59 -20.72 1.60
C ILE A 277 21.71 -21.34 2.70
N GLY A 278 21.94 -20.95 3.96
CA GLY A 278 21.17 -21.41 5.11
C GLY A 278 20.00 -20.51 5.46
N PHE A 279 19.06 -21.02 6.26
CA PHE A 279 17.90 -20.25 6.72
C PHE A 279 18.30 -18.97 7.46
N ALA A 280 19.30 -19.05 8.35
CA ALA A 280 19.76 -17.90 9.13
C ALA A 280 20.36 -16.80 8.24
N ASP A 281 21.04 -17.17 7.15
CA ASP A 281 21.62 -16.20 6.21
C ASP A 281 20.53 -15.45 5.45
N VAL A 282 19.46 -16.15 5.05
CA VAL A 282 18.33 -15.54 4.34
C VAL A 282 17.56 -14.61 5.27
N TYR A 283 17.28 -15.03 6.50
CA TYR A 283 16.63 -14.17 7.49
C TYR A 283 17.45 -12.91 7.77
N LYS A 284 18.76 -13.06 8.00
CA LYS A 284 19.64 -11.92 8.21
C LYS A 284 19.62 -10.94 7.04
N ALA A 285 19.66 -11.43 5.81
CA ALA A 285 19.58 -10.57 4.62
C ALA A 285 18.23 -9.86 4.49
N ALA A 286 17.13 -10.51 4.89
CA ALA A 286 15.80 -9.90 4.93
C ALA A 286 15.71 -8.80 6.00
N ASP A 287 16.24 -9.03 7.19
CA ASP A 287 16.32 -8.05 8.28
C ASP A 287 17.18 -6.83 7.88
N GLU A 288 18.37 -7.06 7.31
CA GLU A 288 19.24 -5.99 6.80
C GLU A 288 18.56 -5.16 5.69
N THR A 289 17.71 -5.78 4.89
CA THR A 289 16.93 -5.09 3.85
C THR A 289 15.91 -4.14 4.49
N TRP A 290 15.24 -4.55 5.55
CA TRP A 290 14.33 -3.69 6.31
C TRP A 290 15.07 -2.61 7.10
N GLU A 291 16.19 -2.94 7.74
CA GLU A 291 17.04 -1.96 8.42
C GLU A 291 17.45 -0.83 7.47
N LYS A 292 17.76 -1.14 6.22
CA LYS A 292 18.06 -0.15 5.19
C LYS A 292 16.87 0.79 4.95
N ILE A 293 15.64 0.26 4.82
CA ILE A 293 14.43 1.09 4.66
C ILE A 293 14.21 1.97 5.90
N PHE A 294 14.29 1.41 7.09
CA PHE A 294 14.07 2.14 8.34
C PHE A 294 15.12 3.23 8.59
N SER A 295 16.36 3.00 8.17
CA SER A 295 17.44 3.97 8.30
C SER A 295 17.24 5.26 7.50
N HIS A 296 16.28 5.30 6.57
CA HIS A 296 15.89 6.54 5.91
C HIS A 296 15.20 7.54 6.85
N ILE A 297 14.57 7.05 7.93
CA ILE A 297 13.93 7.89 8.94
C ILE A 297 14.53 7.55 10.30
N GLN A 298 15.41 8.41 10.80
CA GLN A 298 16.06 8.27 12.12
C GLN A 298 15.51 9.33 13.05
N VAL A 299 15.14 8.94 14.28
CA VAL A 299 14.52 9.83 15.26
C VAL A 299 15.32 9.89 16.55
N GLU A 300 15.34 11.06 17.20
CA GLU A 300 15.88 11.26 18.52
C GLU A 300 14.74 11.62 19.50
N GLY A 301 14.75 11.05 20.70
CA GLY A 301 13.67 11.20 21.67
C GLY A 301 12.45 10.33 21.37
N GLY A 302 11.29 10.74 21.88
CA GLY A 302 10.05 9.95 21.79
C GLY A 302 10.04 8.74 22.73
N THR A 303 8.86 8.14 22.90
CA THR A 303 8.66 6.90 23.68
C THR A 303 8.94 5.67 22.82
N GLU A 304 9.12 4.50 23.46
CA GLU A 304 9.26 3.23 22.76
C GLU A 304 8.00 2.90 21.93
N ARG A 305 6.80 3.21 22.44
CA ARG A 305 5.53 3.10 21.71
C ARG A 305 5.54 3.95 20.42
N GLN A 306 5.95 5.20 20.51
CA GLN A 306 6.03 6.10 19.34
C GLN A 306 7.00 5.59 18.27
N LYS A 307 8.16 5.06 18.68
CA LYS A 307 9.12 4.44 17.75
C LYS A 307 8.55 3.15 17.17
N GLY A 308 7.90 2.33 17.99
CA GLY A 308 7.22 1.12 17.57
C GLY A 308 6.17 1.40 16.47
N LEU A 309 5.31 2.40 16.69
CA LEU A 309 4.32 2.83 15.70
C LEU A 309 4.98 3.37 14.42
N LEU A 310 6.01 4.22 14.54
CA LEU A 310 6.71 4.76 13.37
C LEU A 310 7.28 3.65 12.48
N TYR A 311 8.03 2.71 13.06
CA TYR A 311 8.69 1.67 12.25
C TYR A 311 7.74 0.56 11.81
N SER A 312 6.67 0.26 12.56
CA SER A 312 5.64 -0.68 12.14
C SER A 312 4.78 -0.13 11.00
N THR A 313 4.42 1.15 11.05
CA THR A 313 3.69 1.79 9.94
C THR A 313 4.60 1.98 8.71
N LEU A 314 5.88 2.30 8.91
CA LEU A 314 6.86 2.35 7.82
C LEU A 314 7.04 0.97 7.15
N TYR A 315 7.05 -0.13 7.93
CA TYR A 315 7.05 -1.49 7.41
C TYR A 315 5.84 -1.73 6.48
N ARG A 316 4.62 -1.39 6.93
CA ARG A 316 3.39 -1.55 6.14
C ARG A 316 3.41 -0.76 4.84
N ALA A 317 3.97 0.44 4.86
CA ALA A 317 4.07 1.30 3.68
C ALA A 317 4.87 0.68 2.51
N PHE A 318 5.72 -0.33 2.75
CA PHE A 318 6.60 -0.95 1.73
C PHE A 318 6.21 -2.38 1.34
N LEU A 319 5.03 -2.87 1.75
CA LEU A 319 4.59 -4.22 1.36
C LEU A 319 3.92 -4.27 -0.03
N TRP A 320 3.40 -3.16 -0.54
CA TRP A 320 2.69 -3.06 -1.81
C TRP A 320 3.10 -1.78 -2.57
N PRO A 321 3.09 -1.69 -3.92
CA PRO A 321 2.87 -2.73 -4.94
C PRO A 321 3.92 -3.85 -4.91
N VAL A 322 3.54 -5.02 -5.43
CA VAL A 322 4.43 -6.18 -5.42
C VAL A 322 5.03 -6.48 -6.78
N LEU A 323 6.26 -6.98 -6.75
CA LEU A 323 7.00 -7.44 -7.92
C LEU A 323 6.25 -8.53 -8.69
N ARG A 324 6.33 -8.50 -10.02
CA ARG A 324 5.72 -9.48 -10.93
C ARG A 324 6.69 -9.99 -12.01
N SER A 325 7.90 -9.43 -12.10
CA SER A 325 8.92 -9.93 -13.02
C SER A 325 9.89 -10.90 -12.35
N ASP A 326 10.33 -11.88 -13.11
CA ASP A 326 11.31 -12.89 -12.73
C ASP A 326 12.74 -12.35 -12.78
N VAL A 327 13.74 -13.11 -12.27
CA VAL A 327 15.14 -12.68 -12.24
C VAL A 327 15.73 -12.48 -13.64
N ASN A 328 15.20 -13.18 -14.65
CA ASN A 328 15.60 -13.04 -16.06
C ASN A 328 14.95 -11.83 -16.76
N GLY A 329 14.07 -11.07 -16.03
CA GLY A 329 13.34 -9.90 -16.53
C GLY A 329 12.04 -10.21 -17.25
N GLU A 330 11.60 -11.47 -17.28
CA GLU A 330 10.32 -11.87 -17.87
C GLU A 330 9.13 -11.58 -16.94
N TYR A 331 8.00 -11.20 -17.55
CA TYR A 331 6.71 -11.00 -16.89
C TYR A 331 5.55 -11.21 -17.85
N LEU A 332 4.34 -11.40 -17.34
CA LEU A 332 3.12 -11.37 -18.13
C LEU A 332 2.62 -9.94 -18.27
N ASP A 333 2.47 -9.47 -19.51
CA ASP A 333 1.88 -8.17 -19.80
C ASP A 333 0.35 -8.17 -19.68
N ALA A 334 -0.29 -7.01 -19.89
CA ALA A 334 -1.75 -6.84 -19.83
C ALA A 334 -2.53 -7.70 -20.85
N ARG A 335 -1.84 -8.30 -21.84
CA ARG A 335 -2.42 -9.22 -22.84
C ARG A 335 -2.11 -10.70 -22.53
N ASN A 336 -1.58 -10.98 -21.33
CA ASN A 336 -1.09 -12.30 -20.93
C ASN A 336 -0.03 -12.87 -21.88
N GLN A 337 0.80 -12.00 -22.48
CA GLN A 337 1.95 -12.41 -23.26
C GLN A 337 3.20 -12.33 -22.39
N VAL A 338 4.07 -13.34 -22.52
CA VAL A 338 5.39 -13.30 -21.89
C VAL A 338 6.25 -12.27 -22.63
N VAL A 339 6.70 -11.28 -21.89
CA VAL A 339 7.61 -10.22 -22.38
C VAL A 339 8.79 -10.07 -21.45
N LYS A 340 9.91 -9.56 -22.00
CA LYS A 340 11.11 -9.27 -21.23
C LYS A 340 11.34 -7.76 -21.21
N GLY A 341 11.34 -7.19 -20.00
CA GLY A 341 11.61 -5.78 -19.77
C GLY A 341 13.05 -5.50 -19.34
N ASP A 342 13.43 -4.24 -19.43
CA ASP A 342 14.68 -3.68 -18.87
C ASP A 342 14.45 -2.98 -17.52
N PHE A 343 13.25 -3.15 -16.94
CA PHE A 343 12.83 -2.66 -15.64
C PHE A 343 12.11 -3.77 -14.86
N ARG A 344 11.96 -3.60 -13.56
CA ARG A 344 11.17 -4.53 -12.72
C ARG A 344 9.69 -4.24 -12.88
N TYR A 345 8.92 -5.26 -13.26
CA TYR A 345 7.47 -5.12 -13.45
C TYR A 345 6.73 -5.32 -12.13
N TYR A 346 5.89 -4.36 -11.77
CA TYR A 346 5.09 -4.35 -10.53
C TYR A 346 3.59 -4.41 -10.82
N THR A 347 2.80 -4.79 -9.83
CA THR A 347 1.33 -4.63 -9.87
C THR A 347 0.96 -3.15 -9.89
N ASP A 348 -0.27 -2.83 -10.32
CA ASP A 348 -0.79 -1.47 -10.19
C ASP A 348 -0.91 -1.09 -8.73
N PRO A 349 -0.60 0.16 -8.37
CA PRO A 349 -1.00 0.72 -7.09
C PRO A 349 -2.51 0.75 -6.93
N SER A 350 -2.98 0.68 -5.68
CA SER A 350 -4.34 1.06 -5.28
C SER A 350 -4.42 2.59 -5.34
N PHE A 351 -4.53 3.15 -6.55
CA PHE A 351 -4.30 4.59 -6.76
C PHE A 351 -5.22 5.47 -5.93
N TRP A 352 -6.51 5.14 -5.85
CA TRP A 352 -7.49 5.94 -5.10
C TRP A 352 -7.13 6.07 -3.63
N ASP A 353 -6.57 5.03 -3.04
CA ASP A 353 -6.11 5.01 -1.66
C ASP A 353 -4.74 5.68 -1.54
N THR A 354 -3.76 5.19 -2.29
CA THR A 354 -2.32 5.38 -2.03
C THR A 354 -1.68 6.63 -2.64
N TYR A 355 -2.38 7.36 -3.52
CA TYR A 355 -1.81 8.57 -4.15
C TYR A 355 -1.54 9.69 -3.16
N ARG A 356 -2.27 9.71 -2.04
CA ARG A 356 -2.32 10.80 -1.05
C ARG A 356 -0.97 10.98 -0.35
N ASN A 357 -0.43 9.92 0.22
CA ASN A 357 0.81 9.95 0.99
C ASN A 357 1.79 8.86 0.58
N LYS A 358 1.30 7.63 0.47
CA LYS A 358 2.15 6.46 0.33
C LYS A 358 3.01 6.46 -0.92
N LEU A 359 2.46 6.76 -2.10
CA LEU A 359 3.24 6.74 -3.34
C LEU A 359 4.32 7.82 -3.35
N GLN A 360 4.09 8.95 -2.66
CA GLN A 360 5.10 9.99 -2.50
C GLN A 360 6.19 9.57 -1.50
N LEU A 361 5.82 8.95 -0.36
CA LEU A 361 6.76 8.41 0.61
C LEU A 361 7.65 7.32 -0.02
N LEU A 362 7.03 6.38 -0.75
CA LEU A 362 7.73 5.32 -1.47
C LEU A 362 8.72 5.91 -2.49
N ALA A 363 8.28 6.90 -3.27
CA ALA A 363 9.13 7.56 -4.26
C ALA A 363 10.32 8.31 -3.63
N MET A 364 10.14 8.90 -2.46
CA MET A 364 11.21 9.57 -1.74
C MET A 364 12.25 8.60 -1.17
N ILE A 365 11.84 7.43 -0.72
CA ILE A 365 12.74 6.44 -0.08
C ILE A 365 13.31 5.45 -1.10
N THR A 366 12.49 4.97 -2.05
CA THR A 366 12.89 4.01 -3.08
C THR A 366 12.53 4.51 -4.50
N PRO A 367 13.20 5.56 -4.99
CA PRO A 367 12.86 6.20 -6.27
C PRO A 367 12.97 5.26 -7.47
N ASP A 368 13.89 4.30 -7.45
CA ASP A 368 14.04 3.26 -8.47
C ASP A 368 12.80 2.35 -8.54
N VAL A 369 12.30 1.91 -7.40
CA VAL A 369 11.05 1.11 -7.33
C VAL A 369 9.86 1.92 -7.82
N ALA A 370 9.74 3.19 -7.40
CA ALA A 370 8.67 4.07 -7.84
C ALA A 370 8.68 4.33 -9.36
N CYS A 371 9.87 4.54 -9.94
CA CYS A 371 10.04 4.66 -11.38
C CYS A 371 9.64 3.37 -12.12
N ASP A 372 10.02 2.21 -11.61
CA ASP A 372 9.67 0.92 -12.20
C ASP A 372 8.16 0.62 -12.09
N ILE A 373 7.50 1.06 -11.01
CA ILE A 373 6.03 1.03 -10.88
C ILE A 373 5.39 1.89 -11.98
N LEU A 374 5.87 3.12 -12.21
CA LEU A 374 5.35 3.96 -13.29
C LEU A 374 5.62 3.37 -14.68
N LYS A 375 6.81 2.81 -14.92
CA LYS A 375 7.11 2.08 -16.18
C LYS A 375 6.14 0.91 -16.38
N SER A 376 5.79 0.19 -15.31
CA SER A 376 4.80 -0.89 -15.33
C SER A 376 3.39 -0.40 -15.68
N CYS A 377 2.96 0.72 -15.10
CA CYS A 377 1.67 1.35 -15.41
C CYS A 377 1.62 1.85 -16.87
N ILE A 378 2.71 2.44 -17.37
CA ILE A 378 2.82 2.89 -18.76
C ILE A 378 2.75 1.70 -19.72
N ASP A 379 3.52 0.65 -19.48
CA ASP A 379 3.49 -0.59 -20.29
C ASP A 379 2.09 -1.19 -20.36
N ARG A 380 1.42 -1.24 -19.21
CA ARG A 380 0.06 -1.76 -19.09
C ARG A 380 -0.95 -0.91 -19.83
N GLY A 381 -0.88 0.40 -19.67
CA GLY A 381 -1.75 1.36 -20.35
C GLY A 381 -1.63 1.31 -21.87
N GLU A 382 -0.42 1.26 -22.40
CA GLU A 382 -0.17 1.17 -23.85
C GLU A 382 -0.71 -0.14 -24.46
N LYS A 383 -0.67 -1.22 -23.70
CA LYS A 383 -1.15 -2.54 -24.13
C LYS A 383 -2.64 -2.73 -23.88
N HIS A 384 -3.26 -1.93 -23.02
CA HIS A 384 -4.68 -2.03 -22.66
C HIS A 384 -5.46 -0.76 -23.03
N GLY A 385 -5.69 -0.56 -24.33
CA GLY A 385 -6.53 0.51 -24.84
C GLY A 385 -5.89 1.90 -24.88
N GLY A 386 -4.67 2.08 -24.40
CA GLY A 386 -3.94 3.35 -24.41
C GLY A 386 -4.42 4.36 -23.36
N TYR A 387 -5.01 3.87 -22.26
CA TYR A 387 -5.35 4.65 -21.09
C TYR A 387 -4.39 4.32 -19.94
N MET A 388 -3.99 5.32 -19.18
CA MET A 388 -3.26 5.09 -17.93
C MET A 388 -4.16 4.28 -16.97
N PRO A 389 -3.63 3.26 -16.26
CA PRO A 389 -4.43 2.52 -15.31
C PRO A 389 -5.10 3.42 -14.28
N THR A 390 -6.38 3.16 -14.03
CA THR A 390 -7.17 3.80 -12.97
C THR A 390 -7.53 2.73 -11.93
N PHE A 391 -7.82 3.14 -10.72
CA PHE A 391 -8.28 2.25 -9.68
C PHE A 391 -9.42 2.92 -8.91
N PHE A 392 -10.55 2.22 -8.79
CA PHE A 392 -11.75 2.57 -8.05
C PHE A 392 -12.40 3.89 -8.52
N HIS A 393 -11.94 5.03 -8.03
CA HIS A 393 -12.37 6.36 -8.48
C HIS A 393 -11.17 7.22 -8.83
N GLY A 394 -11.39 8.27 -9.62
CA GLY A 394 -10.34 9.17 -10.05
C GLY A 394 -9.37 8.58 -11.09
N ASP A 395 -8.30 9.32 -11.35
CA ASP A 395 -7.23 9.01 -12.32
C ASP A 395 -5.86 9.40 -11.71
N HIS A 396 -5.66 8.96 -10.49
CA HIS A 396 -4.60 9.46 -9.61
C HIS A 396 -3.18 9.00 -9.93
N ALA A 397 -2.99 8.17 -10.98
CA ALA A 397 -1.67 7.98 -11.56
C ALA A 397 -1.06 9.32 -12.02
N SER A 398 -1.90 10.29 -12.42
CA SER A 398 -1.49 11.64 -12.81
C SER A 398 -0.81 12.40 -11.67
N THR A 399 -1.30 12.24 -10.45
CA THR A 399 -0.72 12.88 -9.25
C THR A 399 0.64 12.29 -8.90
N MET A 400 0.83 10.97 -9.05
CA MET A 400 2.11 10.30 -8.87
C MET A 400 3.14 10.79 -9.89
N VAL A 401 2.77 10.84 -11.17
CA VAL A 401 3.64 11.32 -12.26
C VAL A 401 4.08 12.76 -12.02
N SER A 402 3.12 13.67 -11.78
CA SER A 402 3.40 15.09 -11.54
C SER A 402 4.25 15.30 -10.30
N GLY A 403 3.87 14.67 -9.18
CA GLY A 403 4.55 14.81 -7.90
C GLY A 403 5.99 14.28 -7.92
N MET A 404 6.22 13.12 -8.54
CA MET A 404 7.57 12.57 -8.69
C MET A 404 8.45 13.45 -9.56
N TRP A 405 7.93 13.88 -10.72
CA TRP A 405 8.68 14.75 -11.63
C TRP A 405 9.10 16.04 -10.95
N GLY A 406 8.18 16.69 -10.24
CA GLY A 406 8.45 17.92 -9.49
C GLY A 406 9.50 17.77 -8.39
N ARG A 407 9.60 16.58 -7.79
CA ARG A 407 10.62 16.22 -6.77
C ARG A 407 11.98 15.83 -7.36
N GLY A 408 12.09 15.79 -8.71
CA GLY A 408 13.32 15.41 -9.38
C GLY A 408 13.50 13.90 -9.56
N ILE A 409 12.48 13.09 -9.32
CA ILE A 409 12.46 11.66 -9.56
C ILE A 409 11.93 11.43 -10.98
N GLN A 410 12.85 11.22 -11.95
CA GLN A 410 12.56 11.40 -13.37
C GLN A 410 12.96 10.22 -14.26
N ASP A 411 13.42 9.10 -13.71
CA ASP A 411 13.84 7.92 -14.49
C ASP A 411 12.65 7.11 -15.02
N PHE A 412 11.73 7.79 -15.72
CA PHE A 412 10.62 7.18 -16.43
C PHE A 412 10.22 8.02 -17.67
N PRO A 413 9.57 7.41 -18.69
CA PRO A 413 9.28 8.10 -19.95
C PRO A 413 8.08 9.04 -19.83
N LEU A 414 8.31 10.31 -19.44
CA LEU A 414 7.29 11.31 -19.15
C LEU A 414 6.31 11.55 -20.31
N GLU A 415 6.80 11.66 -21.54
CA GLU A 415 5.95 11.90 -22.72
C GLU A 415 4.99 10.73 -22.98
N ARG A 416 5.43 9.48 -22.73
CA ARG A 416 4.58 8.31 -22.84
C ARG A 416 3.51 8.29 -21.74
N ALA A 417 3.88 8.61 -20.51
CA ALA A 417 2.94 8.76 -19.39
C ALA A 417 1.91 9.85 -19.70
N TYR A 418 2.38 11.03 -20.12
CA TYR A 418 1.52 12.16 -20.48
C TYR A 418 0.48 11.80 -21.55
N LYS A 419 0.90 11.10 -22.60
CA LYS A 419 -0.02 10.68 -23.68
C LYS A 419 -1.18 9.83 -23.15
N LEU A 420 -0.90 8.92 -22.24
CA LEU A 420 -1.92 8.06 -21.62
C LEU A 420 -2.84 8.88 -20.68
N MET A 421 -2.27 9.71 -19.82
CA MET A 421 -3.00 10.56 -18.89
C MET A 421 -3.87 11.59 -19.63
N LEU A 422 -3.35 12.22 -20.68
CA LEU A 422 -4.11 13.16 -21.51
C LEU A 422 -5.31 12.45 -22.18
N LYS A 423 -5.12 11.21 -22.62
CA LYS A 423 -6.22 10.40 -23.15
C LYS A 423 -7.28 10.13 -22.09
N ASN A 424 -6.88 9.77 -20.86
CA ASN A 424 -7.81 9.61 -19.74
C ASN A 424 -8.63 10.88 -19.51
N ALA A 425 -8.00 12.06 -19.60
CA ALA A 425 -8.63 13.35 -19.34
C ALA A 425 -9.50 13.88 -20.49
N THR A 426 -9.32 13.39 -21.74
CA THR A 426 -9.92 14.02 -22.91
C THR A 426 -10.71 13.10 -23.84
N VAL A 427 -10.53 11.79 -23.73
CA VAL A 427 -11.16 10.82 -24.64
C VAL A 427 -12.03 9.85 -23.84
N PRO A 428 -13.37 9.94 -23.94
CA PRO A 428 -14.25 8.94 -23.34
C PRO A 428 -14.00 7.55 -23.91
N GLY A 429 -14.05 6.53 -23.07
CA GLY A 429 -13.89 5.14 -23.52
C GLY A 429 -13.66 4.15 -22.38
N ARG A 430 -13.79 2.87 -22.73
CA ARG A 430 -13.56 1.79 -21.75
C ARG A 430 -12.08 1.75 -21.34
N GLY A 431 -11.83 1.81 -20.05
CA GLY A 431 -10.49 1.83 -19.45
C GLY A 431 -10.01 3.23 -19.05
N GLY A 432 -10.72 4.30 -19.49
CA GLY A 432 -10.52 5.67 -19.03
C GLY A 432 -11.49 6.06 -17.91
N ARG A 433 -11.62 7.37 -17.67
CA ARG A 433 -12.52 7.93 -16.65
C ARG A 433 -13.99 7.63 -16.96
N PRO A 434 -14.77 6.96 -16.10
CA PRO A 434 -16.21 6.81 -16.27
C PRO A 434 -16.94 8.15 -16.32
N PHE A 435 -17.98 8.28 -17.16
CA PHE A 435 -18.79 9.49 -17.31
C PHE A 435 -18.02 10.75 -17.74
N LEU A 436 -16.85 10.58 -18.37
CA LEU A 436 -16.01 11.69 -18.79
C LEU A 436 -16.74 12.64 -19.78
N GLU A 437 -17.57 12.10 -20.67
CA GLU A 437 -18.32 12.92 -21.65
C GLU A 437 -19.24 13.94 -20.94
N GLU A 438 -19.97 13.50 -19.93
CA GLU A 438 -20.82 14.38 -19.13
C GLU A 438 -19.98 15.46 -18.42
N TYR A 439 -18.88 15.05 -17.81
CA TYR A 439 -17.97 15.97 -17.13
C TYR A 439 -17.37 17.02 -18.06
N ILE A 440 -17.00 16.65 -19.29
CA ILE A 440 -16.48 17.58 -20.30
C ILE A 440 -17.56 18.56 -20.75
N GLN A 441 -18.78 18.06 -21.01
CA GLN A 441 -19.86 18.87 -21.58
C GLN A 441 -20.47 19.83 -20.56
N ARG A 442 -20.65 19.42 -19.33
CA ARG A 442 -21.40 20.16 -18.30
C ARG A 442 -20.51 20.80 -17.24
N GLY A 443 -19.30 20.28 -17.05
CA GLY A 443 -18.43 20.62 -15.93
C GLY A 443 -18.79 19.90 -14.62
N TRP A 444 -19.69 18.91 -14.68
CA TRP A 444 -20.01 17.97 -13.59
C TRP A 444 -20.61 16.68 -14.16
N ILE A 445 -20.60 15.64 -13.36
CA ILE A 445 -21.31 14.39 -13.65
C ILE A 445 -22.72 14.52 -13.05
N ALA A 446 -23.74 14.23 -13.85
CA ALA A 446 -25.13 14.32 -13.39
C ALA A 446 -25.54 13.05 -12.65
N GLU A 447 -26.20 13.19 -11.50
CA GLU A 447 -26.79 12.10 -10.73
C GLU A 447 -28.30 11.99 -10.98
N LYS A 448 -28.91 10.88 -10.59
CA LYS A 448 -30.36 10.71 -10.63
C LYS A 448 -30.98 11.27 -9.36
N ASP A 449 -32.06 12.04 -9.49
CA ASP A 449 -32.87 12.47 -8.36
C ASP A 449 -33.82 11.32 -7.97
N THR A 450 -33.44 10.55 -6.95
CA THR A 450 -34.23 9.41 -6.48
C THR A 450 -34.10 9.23 -4.96
N THR A 451 -35.19 8.92 -4.33
CA THR A 451 -35.24 8.52 -2.92
C THR A 451 -35.16 7.01 -2.72
N ASN A 452 -35.36 6.23 -3.78
CA ASN A 452 -35.14 4.79 -3.79
C ASN A 452 -33.72 4.53 -4.28
N VAL A 453 -32.83 4.32 -3.31
CA VAL A 453 -31.43 4.02 -3.55
C VAL A 453 -31.30 2.60 -4.08
N PRO A 454 -31.14 2.39 -5.40
CA PRO A 454 -30.92 1.07 -5.96
C PRO A 454 -29.52 0.55 -5.62
N THR A 455 -29.10 -0.52 -6.22
CA THR A 455 -27.81 -1.17 -5.95
C THR A 455 -26.59 -0.30 -6.29
N GLU A 456 -25.47 -0.61 -5.69
CA GLU A 456 -24.18 0.07 -5.85
C GLU A 456 -23.78 0.33 -7.32
N ASP A 457 -24.13 -0.59 -8.23
CA ASP A 457 -23.81 -0.50 -9.66
C ASP A 457 -24.60 0.58 -10.43
N GLU A 458 -25.69 1.11 -9.86
CA GLU A 458 -26.53 2.11 -10.51
C GLU A 458 -26.13 3.55 -10.19
N TYR A 459 -25.20 3.76 -9.26
CA TYR A 459 -24.76 5.08 -8.85
C TYR A 459 -23.51 5.54 -9.54
N LYS A 460 -23.49 6.81 -9.81
CA LYS A 460 -22.34 7.43 -10.42
C LYS A 460 -21.30 7.92 -9.42
N ALA A 461 -21.68 8.13 -8.16
CA ALA A 461 -20.90 8.87 -7.17
C ALA A 461 -20.43 10.22 -7.76
N ALA A 462 -21.40 10.98 -8.26
CA ALA A 462 -21.18 12.09 -9.17
C ALA A 462 -20.39 13.23 -8.53
N VAL A 463 -20.63 13.50 -7.23
CA VAL A 463 -19.89 14.53 -6.49
C VAL A 463 -18.43 14.11 -6.34
N THR A 464 -18.17 12.91 -5.80
CA THR A 464 -16.82 12.39 -5.64
C THR A 464 -16.03 12.43 -6.95
N LYS A 465 -16.60 11.84 -8.03
CA LYS A 465 -15.89 11.82 -9.33
C LYS A 465 -15.64 13.23 -9.90
N THR A 466 -16.58 14.16 -9.72
CA THR A 466 -16.39 15.53 -10.23
C THR A 466 -15.25 16.24 -9.48
N GLN A 467 -15.17 16.07 -8.17
CA GLN A 467 -14.09 16.62 -7.36
C GLN A 467 -12.73 15.99 -7.72
N GLU A 468 -12.67 14.67 -7.81
CA GLU A 468 -11.44 13.95 -8.12
C GLU A 468 -10.95 14.25 -9.55
N TYR A 469 -11.84 14.26 -10.55
CA TYR A 469 -11.43 14.62 -11.93
C TYR A 469 -10.94 16.05 -12.05
N ALA A 470 -11.47 16.99 -11.24
CA ALA A 470 -10.95 18.34 -11.20
C ALA A 470 -9.50 18.38 -10.67
N TYR A 471 -9.20 17.59 -9.66
CA TYR A 471 -7.84 17.46 -9.15
C TYR A 471 -6.91 16.72 -10.13
N ASP A 472 -7.38 15.64 -10.74
CA ASP A 472 -6.60 14.91 -11.76
C ASP A 472 -6.30 15.78 -12.99
N ASP A 473 -7.26 16.60 -13.43
CA ASP A 473 -7.04 17.57 -14.51
C ASP A 473 -5.94 18.59 -14.14
N TYR A 474 -5.90 19.05 -12.90
CA TYR A 474 -4.79 19.86 -12.40
C TYR A 474 -3.46 19.13 -12.50
N ALA A 475 -3.38 17.86 -12.06
CA ALA A 475 -2.15 17.07 -12.09
C ALA A 475 -1.65 16.86 -13.53
N VAL A 476 -2.55 16.51 -14.47
CA VAL A 476 -2.20 16.41 -15.91
C VAL A 476 -1.76 17.74 -16.47
N ALA A 477 -2.38 18.87 -16.06
CA ALA A 477 -1.98 20.21 -16.48
C ALA A 477 -0.54 20.54 -16.06
N GLN A 478 -0.10 20.14 -14.84
CA GLN A 478 1.28 20.38 -14.42
C GLN A 478 2.28 19.67 -15.35
N VAL A 479 1.97 18.45 -15.80
CA VAL A 479 2.80 17.73 -16.77
C VAL A 479 2.75 18.39 -18.14
N ALA A 480 1.56 18.83 -18.60
CA ALA A 480 1.42 19.61 -19.84
C ALA A 480 2.31 20.88 -19.83
N LYS A 481 2.34 21.58 -18.68
CA LYS A 481 3.21 22.75 -18.47
C LYS A 481 4.69 22.41 -18.63
N VAL A 482 5.15 21.31 -18.03
CA VAL A 482 6.53 20.83 -18.13
C VAL A 482 6.91 20.53 -19.58
N LEU A 483 6.01 19.88 -20.34
CA LEU A 483 6.21 19.52 -21.74
C LEU A 483 5.94 20.67 -22.73
N GLY A 484 5.50 21.83 -22.26
CA GLY A 484 5.24 23.01 -23.10
C GLY A 484 3.93 22.94 -23.91
N ASP A 485 3.02 22.02 -23.57
CA ASP A 485 1.68 21.91 -24.19
C ASP A 485 0.73 22.96 -23.60
N LYS A 486 0.82 24.17 -24.12
CA LYS A 486 0.06 25.32 -23.63
C LYS A 486 -1.45 25.19 -23.83
N GLN A 487 -1.88 24.48 -24.88
CA GLN A 487 -3.29 24.30 -25.18
C GLN A 487 -3.97 23.42 -24.12
N ASN A 488 -3.41 22.22 -23.89
CA ASN A 488 -3.96 21.31 -22.89
C ASN A 488 -3.75 21.82 -21.46
N TYR A 489 -2.63 22.51 -21.18
CA TYR A 489 -2.44 23.21 -19.90
C TYR A 489 -3.61 24.17 -19.61
N LYS A 490 -3.97 25.06 -20.55
CA LYS A 490 -5.06 26.03 -20.36
C LYS A 490 -6.41 25.32 -20.17
N LEU A 491 -6.71 24.32 -21.01
CA LEU A 491 -7.95 23.55 -20.93
C LEU A 491 -8.11 22.87 -19.58
N LEU A 492 -7.09 22.14 -19.16
CA LEU A 492 -7.14 21.33 -17.95
C LEU A 492 -7.13 22.20 -16.68
N MET A 493 -6.38 23.30 -16.66
CA MET A 493 -6.44 24.30 -15.58
C MET A 493 -7.81 24.96 -15.46
N GLN A 494 -8.53 25.18 -16.58
CA GLN A 494 -9.92 25.65 -16.51
C GLN A 494 -10.83 24.58 -15.88
N ARG A 495 -10.68 23.31 -16.28
CA ARG A 495 -11.51 22.20 -15.78
C ARG A 495 -11.18 21.83 -14.34
N SER A 496 -9.97 22.09 -13.86
CA SER A 496 -9.63 21.89 -12.46
C SER A 496 -10.48 22.72 -11.49
N GLY A 497 -11.16 23.77 -11.98
CA GLY A 497 -12.16 24.54 -11.22
C GLY A 497 -13.54 23.91 -11.17
N ASN A 498 -13.81 22.80 -11.86
CA ASN A 498 -15.15 22.20 -11.98
C ASN A 498 -15.74 21.71 -10.67
N TYR A 499 -14.92 21.40 -9.65
CA TYR A 499 -15.42 21.03 -8.31
C TYR A 499 -16.37 22.12 -7.73
N LYS A 500 -16.19 23.40 -8.11
CA LYS A 500 -17.03 24.54 -7.66
C LYS A 500 -18.46 24.44 -8.15
N ASN A 501 -18.70 23.74 -9.28
CA ASN A 501 -20.03 23.62 -9.89
C ASN A 501 -21.03 22.82 -9.04
N LEU A 502 -20.52 22.01 -8.12
CA LEU A 502 -21.35 21.20 -7.22
C LEU A 502 -21.42 21.74 -5.79
N PHE A 503 -20.80 22.88 -5.50
CA PHE A 503 -20.96 23.54 -4.20
C PHE A 503 -22.30 24.25 -4.13
N ASP A 504 -23.15 23.86 -3.16
CA ASP A 504 -24.44 24.51 -2.89
C ASP A 504 -24.28 25.53 -1.75
N PRO A 505 -24.22 26.83 -2.05
CA PRO A 505 -24.02 27.84 -1.01
C PRO A 505 -25.18 27.94 -0.02
N SER A 506 -26.38 27.42 -0.37
CA SER A 506 -27.54 27.44 0.53
C SER A 506 -27.41 26.42 1.66
N THR A 507 -26.63 25.33 1.44
CA THR A 507 -26.42 24.27 2.43
C THR A 507 -24.97 24.26 2.97
N GLY A 508 -24.02 24.83 2.23
CA GLY A 508 -22.60 24.78 2.52
C GLY A 508 -22.01 23.39 2.34
N PHE A 509 -22.58 22.58 1.43
CA PHE A 509 -22.10 21.25 1.05
C PHE A 509 -21.89 21.13 -0.46
N TRP A 510 -21.06 20.19 -0.89
CA TRP A 510 -21.07 19.70 -2.26
C TRP A 510 -22.26 18.77 -2.43
N ARG A 511 -23.16 19.13 -3.34
CA ARG A 511 -24.44 18.46 -3.57
C ARG A 511 -24.55 18.06 -5.04
N GLY A 512 -25.15 16.90 -5.31
CA GLY A 512 -25.37 16.43 -6.67
C GLY A 512 -26.34 17.30 -7.46
N ARG A 513 -26.10 17.37 -8.76
CA ARG A 513 -27.02 17.97 -9.74
C ARG A 513 -27.54 16.92 -10.70
N ILE A 514 -28.76 17.07 -11.16
CA ILE A 514 -29.34 16.29 -12.26
C ILE A 514 -28.94 16.89 -13.62
N GLU A 515 -29.29 16.23 -14.71
CA GLU A 515 -28.90 16.66 -16.08
C GLU A 515 -29.38 18.07 -16.46
N SER A 516 -30.54 18.53 -15.93
CA SER A 516 -31.04 19.89 -16.15
C SER A 516 -30.23 20.98 -15.43
N GLY A 517 -29.33 20.58 -14.51
CA GLY A 517 -28.57 21.50 -13.65
C GLY A 517 -29.24 21.85 -12.34
N GLU A 518 -30.46 21.35 -12.10
CA GLU A 518 -31.13 21.50 -10.80
C GLU A 518 -30.43 20.63 -9.74
N TRP A 519 -30.50 21.10 -8.50
CA TRP A 519 -30.02 20.33 -7.36
C TRP A 519 -30.88 19.09 -7.11
N ILE A 520 -30.28 17.98 -6.70
CA ILE A 520 -30.99 16.81 -6.18
C ILE A 520 -31.88 17.30 -5.01
N LYS A 521 -33.18 16.91 -5.01
CA LYS A 521 -34.10 17.24 -3.94
C LYS A 521 -33.81 16.42 -2.69
N ASP A 522 -34.44 16.83 -1.58
CA ASP A 522 -34.39 16.12 -0.30
C ASP A 522 -32.97 15.79 0.17
N PHE A 523 -32.06 16.76 0.04
CA PHE A 523 -30.65 16.60 0.40
C PHE A 523 -30.48 16.47 1.93
N ASP A 524 -29.97 15.33 2.36
CA ASP A 524 -29.52 15.06 3.72
C ASP A 524 -27.98 14.79 3.68
N PRO A 525 -27.13 15.60 4.36
CA PRO A 525 -25.69 15.42 4.36
C PRO A 525 -25.21 14.13 5.07
N TYR A 526 -26.07 13.45 5.82
CA TYR A 526 -25.78 12.17 6.46
C TYR A 526 -26.17 10.97 5.60
N TYR A 527 -26.99 11.17 4.56
CA TYR A 527 -27.54 10.09 3.75
C TYR A 527 -27.53 10.42 2.24
N PRO A 528 -27.40 9.41 1.39
CA PRO A 528 -27.04 8.03 1.69
C PRO A 528 -25.53 7.91 1.88
N TYR A 529 -25.16 7.09 2.85
CA TYR A 529 -23.78 6.66 2.99
C TYR A 529 -23.45 5.63 1.92
N TYR A 530 -22.24 5.68 1.39
CA TYR A 530 -21.53 4.70 0.56
C TYR A 530 -21.64 4.89 -0.96
N ALA A 531 -22.75 5.09 -1.59
CA ALA A 531 -22.78 4.90 -3.05
C ALA A 531 -23.70 5.81 -3.88
N TYR A 532 -24.31 6.84 -3.35
CA TYR A 532 -25.18 7.70 -4.14
C TYR A 532 -24.42 8.88 -4.76
N MET A 533 -24.51 10.06 -4.20
CA MET A 533 -23.75 11.24 -4.66
C MET A 533 -22.27 11.11 -4.34
N TYR A 534 -21.95 10.37 -3.31
CA TYR A 534 -20.60 10.21 -2.75
C TYR A 534 -20.18 8.75 -2.77
N ARG A 535 -18.88 8.51 -2.73
CA ARG A 535 -18.32 7.15 -2.65
C ARG A 535 -17.66 6.93 -1.31
N GLU A 536 -18.11 5.87 -0.62
CA GLU A 536 -17.64 5.49 0.71
C GLU A 536 -17.65 6.66 1.70
N SER A 537 -18.64 7.53 1.57
CA SER A 537 -18.73 8.77 2.34
C SER A 537 -20.15 9.33 2.33
N ASN A 538 -20.35 10.40 3.04
CA ASN A 538 -21.55 11.23 3.00
C ASN A 538 -21.20 12.70 2.70
N GLY A 539 -22.15 13.59 2.79
CA GLY A 539 -21.94 15.01 2.53
C GLY A 539 -20.91 15.66 3.47
N TRP A 540 -20.82 15.20 4.72
CA TRP A 540 -19.84 15.69 5.67
C TRP A 540 -18.41 15.28 5.31
N GLN A 541 -18.18 14.02 5.01
CA GLN A 541 -16.85 13.47 4.68
C GLN A 541 -16.35 13.93 3.31
N SER A 542 -17.27 14.28 2.41
CA SER A 542 -16.92 14.83 1.09
C SER A 542 -16.68 16.34 1.09
N LEU A 543 -16.71 16.99 2.28
CA LEU A 543 -16.30 18.38 2.43
C LEU A 543 -14.78 18.51 2.24
N PHE A 544 -14.35 19.71 1.84
CA PHE A 544 -12.95 20.14 1.86
C PHE A 544 -11.99 19.34 0.99
N PHE A 545 -12.48 18.78 -0.13
CA PHE A 545 -11.63 18.12 -1.12
C PHE A 545 -11.43 19.00 -2.36
N ALA A 546 -10.38 19.82 -2.34
CA ALA A 546 -9.77 20.49 -3.49
C ALA A 546 -8.29 20.78 -3.19
N PRO A 547 -7.43 19.74 -3.14
CA PRO A 547 -6.05 19.89 -2.64
C PRO A 547 -5.20 20.84 -3.48
N HIS A 548 -5.56 21.09 -4.75
CA HIS A 548 -4.89 22.00 -5.67
C HIS A 548 -5.39 23.45 -5.58
N ASP A 549 -6.49 23.74 -4.90
CA ASP A 549 -7.10 25.07 -4.79
C ASP A 549 -7.76 25.28 -3.40
N PRO A 550 -7.00 25.08 -2.29
CA PRO A 550 -7.58 25.16 -0.95
C PRO A 550 -8.12 26.55 -0.61
N GLU A 551 -7.45 27.61 -1.05
CA GLU A 551 -7.93 28.98 -0.87
C GLU A 551 -9.22 29.25 -1.68
N GLY A 552 -9.30 28.73 -2.93
CA GLY A 552 -10.50 28.80 -3.74
C GLY A 552 -11.67 28.01 -3.14
N MET A 553 -11.40 26.89 -2.48
CA MET A 553 -12.37 26.10 -1.75
C MET A 553 -12.89 26.86 -0.52
N VAL A 554 -12.01 27.44 0.29
CA VAL A 554 -12.37 28.28 1.44
C VAL A 554 -13.20 29.50 1.02
N ALA A 555 -12.87 30.10 -0.13
CA ALA A 555 -13.58 31.26 -0.67
C ALA A 555 -15.02 30.98 -1.14
N LEU A 556 -15.44 29.72 -1.23
CA LEU A 556 -16.85 29.36 -1.51
C LEU A 556 -17.76 29.63 -0.30
N TYR A 557 -17.21 29.68 0.89
CA TYR A 557 -17.92 30.00 2.12
C TYR A 557 -17.97 31.51 2.38
N PRO A 558 -18.99 31.99 3.13
CA PRO A 558 -19.15 33.42 3.38
C PRO A 558 -17.99 34.08 4.14
N SER A 559 -17.27 33.29 4.93
CA SER A 559 -16.12 33.77 5.72
C SER A 559 -15.26 32.61 6.24
N LYS A 560 -14.04 32.87 6.66
CA LYS A 560 -13.18 31.91 7.38
C LYS A 560 -13.86 31.40 8.66
N ALA A 561 -14.63 32.21 9.36
CA ALA A 561 -15.39 31.78 10.54
C ALA A 561 -16.50 30.77 10.19
N ALA A 562 -17.13 30.89 9.02
CA ALA A 562 -18.10 29.89 8.55
C ALA A 562 -17.43 28.56 8.21
N VAL A 563 -16.21 28.57 7.64
CA VAL A 563 -15.41 27.38 7.42
C VAL A 563 -15.01 26.75 8.76
N GLU A 564 -14.54 27.54 9.72
CA GLU A 564 -14.20 27.07 11.06
C GLU A 564 -15.38 26.37 11.73
N ALA A 565 -16.56 27.00 11.74
CA ALA A 565 -17.77 26.41 12.31
C ALA A 565 -18.16 25.09 11.61
N LYS A 566 -18.02 25.01 10.28
CA LYS A 566 -18.31 23.79 9.52
C LYS A 566 -17.34 22.67 9.85
N LEU A 567 -16.05 22.97 9.98
CA LEU A 567 -15.01 22.01 10.40
C LEU A 567 -15.25 21.56 11.84
N ASP A 568 -15.47 22.49 12.76
CA ASP A 568 -15.77 22.15 14.17
C ASP A 568 -17.00 21.23 14.27
N SER A 569 -18.03 21.47 13.47
CA SER A 569 -19.20 20.58 13.39
C SER A 569 -18.83 19.21 12.83
N LEU A 570 -18.01 19.13 11.79
CA LEU A 570 -17.59 17.86 11.21
C LEU A 570 -16.90 16.96 12.26
N PHE A 571 -16.06 17.53 13.13
CA PHE A 571 -15.34 16.77 14.16
C PHE A 571 -16.15 16.56 15.45
N SER A 572 -17.27 17.24 15.66
CA SER A 572 -18.05 17.16 16.91
C SER A 572 -19.46 16.57 16.73
N GLU A 573 -20.10 16.73 15.57
CA GLU A 573 -21.44 16.19 15.31
C GLU A 573 -21.38 14.66 15.22
N PRO A 574 -22.21 13.93 16.01
CA PRO A 574 -22.13 12.47 16.05
C PRO A 574 -22.42 11.84 14.68
N TRP A 575 -21.67 10.79 14.36
CA TRP A 575 -21.97 9.94 13.23
C TRP A 575 -23.40 9.38 13.31
N ARG A 576 -24.18 9.55 12.25
CA ARG A 576 -25.58 9.08 12.15
C ARG A 576 -25.78 8.14 10.95
N GLY A 577 -24.69 7.72 10.31
CA GLY A 577 -24.73 6.82 9.17
C GLY A 577 -24.97 5.37 9.57
N TYR A 578 -25.08 4.52 8.57
CA TYR A 578 -25.12 3.09 8.76
C TYR A 578 -23.77 2.55 9.19
N GLU A 579 -23.80 1.40 9.87
CA GLU A 579 -22.61 0.62 10.19
C GLU A 579 -21.85 0.26 8.91
N ALA A 580 -20.60 0.68 8.84
CA ALA A 580 -19.71 0.40 7.71
C ALA A 580 -18.56 -0.49 8.18
N TRP A 581 -18.38 -1.62 7.55
CA TRP A 581 -17.43 -2.65 7.99
C TRP A 581 -15.98 -2.23 7.80
N ASN A 582 -15.73 -1.45 6.74
CA ASN A 582 -14.43 -0.95 6.33
C ASN A 582 -14.11 0.44 6.85
N MET A 583 -15.05 1.09 7.56
CA MET A 583 -14.87 2.44 8.08
C MET A 583 -15.00 2.44 9.60
N THR A 584 -13.96 2.86 10.25
CA THR A 584 -13.85 2.91 11.71
C THR A 584 -12.99 4.10 12.13
N GLY A 585 -12.94 4.41 13.41
CA GLY A 585 -12.17 5.55 13.90
C GLY A 585 -12.86 6.88 13.57
N PHE A 586 -14.16 6.97 13.89
CA PHE A 586 -14.90 8.21 13.71
C PHE A 586 -14.64 9.20 14.86
N MET A 587 -14.34 10.44 14.47
CA MET A 587 -14.35 11.61 15.33
C MET A 587 -15.43 12.56 14.81
N GLY A 588 -16.60 12.56 15.42
CA GLY A 588 -17.78 13.15 14.81
C GLY A 588 -18.15 12.48 13.51
N ASN A 589 -18.24 13.22 12.42
CA ASN A 589 -18.41 12.67 11.06
C ASN A 589 -17.11 12.44 10.31
N TYR A 590 -15.98 12.91 10.80
CA TYR A 590 -14.67 12.58 10.26
C TYR A 590 -14.37 11.09 10.46
N CYS A 591 -13.92 10.39 9.43
CA CYS A 591 -13.59 8.98 9.48
C CYS A 591 -12.11 8.77 9.20
N HIS A 592 -11.32 8.51 10.24
CA HIS A 592 -9.88 8.26 10.07
C HIS A 592 -9.59 6.97 9.31
N GLY A 593 -10.47 5.99 9.43
CA GLY A 593 -10.36 4.70 8.75
C GLY A 593 -10.72 4.74 7.26
N ASN A 594 -10.98 5.92 6.67
CA ASN A 594 -11.18 6.06 5.22
C ASN A 594 -10.35 7.22 4.65
N GLN A 595 -9.53 6.94 3.65
CA GLN A 595 -8.47 7.83 3.17
C GLN A 595 -8.95 9.18 2.60
N PRO A 596 -10.14 9.33 2.00
CA PRO A 596 -10.62 10.64 1.56
C PRO A 596 -10.58 11.72 2.65
N ASP A 597 -10.81 11.32 3.91
CA ASP A 597 -10.83 12.24 5.03
C ASP A 597 -9.45 12.68 5.53
N HIS A 598 -8.38 11.96 5.17
CA HIS A 598 -7.03 12.19 5.69
C HIS A 598 -6.51 13.62 5.51
N SER A 599 -6.96 14.33 4.47
CA SER A 599 -6.55 15.72 4.21
C SER A 599 -7.41 16.77 4.94
N VAL A 600 -8.59 16.40 5.43
CA VAL A 600 -9.58 17.34 6.00
C VAL A 600 -9.05 18.12 7.20
N PRO A 601 -8.33 17.54 8.18
CA PRO A 601 -7.80 18.26 9.34
C PRO A 601 -6.92 19.46 8.96
N TYR A 602 -6.23 19.39 7.83
CA TYR A 602 -5.31 20.46 7.39
C TYR A 602 -6.02 21.69 6.82
N THR A 603 -7.35 21.62 6.61
CA THR A 603 -8.13 22.77 6.13
C THR A 603 -8.06 23.94 7.11
N TYR A 604 -7.87 23.73 8.40
CA TYR A 604 -7.65 24.77 9.38
C TYR A 604 -6.40 25.65 9.10
N TYR A 605 -5.39 25.15 8.39
CA TYR A 605 -4.23 25.95 7.97
C TYR A 605 -4.61 27.12 7.07
N PHE A 606 -5.64 26.97 6.24
CA PHE A 606 -6.09 27.98 5.26
C PHE A 606 -7.02 29.05 5.89
N ILE A 607 -7.38 28.85 7.15
CA ILE A 607 -8.19 29.80 7.93
C ILE A 607 -7.44 30.33 9.15
N ASP A 608 -6.12 30.17 9.17
CA ASP A 608 -5.21 30.67 10.24
C ASP A 608 -5.48 30.03 11.63
N LYS A 609 -5.85 28.73 11.65
CA LYS A 609 -6.16 27.95 12.85
C LYS A 609 -5.32 26.66 12.93
N GLN A 610 -4.05 26.75 12.60
CA GLN A 610 -3.12 25.63 12.53
C GLN A 610 -3.10 24.80 13.83
N GLU A 611 -3.22 25.41 14.98
CA GLU A 611 -3.24 24.73 16.28
C GLU A 611 -4.39 23.73 16.42
N LYS A 612 -5.55 23.98 15.80
CA LYS A 612 -6.66 23.02 15.78
C LYS A 612 -6.33 21.77 14.96
N THR A 613 -5.63 21.95 13.83
CA THR A 613 -5.10 20.79 13.08
C THR A 613 -4.20 19.97 13.98
N GLN A 614 -3.20 20.59 14.62
CA GLN A 614 -2.22 19.85 15.41
C GLN A 614 -2.86 19.10 16.58
N HIS A 615 -3.85 19.71 17.22
CA HIS A 615 -4.64 19.05 18.27
C HIS A 615 -5.33 17.78 17.76
N ILE A 616 -6.01 17.88 16.63
CA ILE A 616 -6.67 16.74 15.99
C ILE A 616 -5.67 15.66 15.58
N LEU A 617 -4.53 16.04 14.96
CA LEU A 617 -3.49 15.07 14.58
C LEU A 617 -2.95 14.30 15.78
N ASN A 618 -2.69 14.99 16.89
CA ASN A 618 -2.22 14.36 18.12
C ASN A 618 -3.25 13.36 18.66
N GLU A 619 -4.54 13.75 18.69
CA GLU A 619 -5.62 12.86 19.12
C GLU A 619 -5.76 11.64 18.22
N LEU A 620 -5.72 11.81 16.89
CA LEU A 620 -5.82 10.72 15.92
C LEU A 620 -4.65 9.73 16.07
N MET A 621 -3.42 10.25 16.18
CA MET A 621 -2.21 9.43 16.30
C MET A 621 -2.15 8.68 17.64
N ASP A 622 -2.71 9.23 18.68
CA ASP A 622 -2.75 8.59 20.01
C ASP A 622 -3.90 7.56 20.13
N LYS A 623 -5.06 7.91 19.61
CA LYS A 623 -6.30 7.11 19.80
C LYS A 623 -6.47 5.97 18.80
N TYR A 624 -6.12 6.19 17.53
CA TYR A 624 -6.50 5.27 16.44
C TYR A 624 -5.36 4.38 15.93
N TYR A 625 -4.22 4.36 16.62
CA TYR A 625 -3.10 3.44 16.37
C TYR A 625 -2.68 2.79 17.68
N ASP A 626 -2.55 1.46 17.71
CA ASP A 626 -2.21 0.68 18.92
C ASP A 626 -3.11 1.04 20.11
N MET A 627 -4.38 0.67 19.99
CA MET A 627 -5.45 1.15 20.88
C MET A 627 -5.58 0.35 22.20
N GLY A 628 -4.49 -0.07 22.80
CA GLY A 628 -4.47 -0.80 24.08
C GLY A 628 -3.33 -1.78 24.19
N GLU A 629 -3.06 -2.32 25.38
CA GLU A 629 -1.91 -3.20 25.66
C GLU A 629 -1.90 -4.47 24.82
N ASP A 630 -3.08 -5.04 24.56
CA ASP A 630 -3.25 -6.26 23.76
C ASP A 630 -3.97 -6.02 22.43
N HIS A 631 -4.16 -4.75 22.05
CA HIS A 631 -4.98 -4.39 20.90
C HIS A 631 -4.13 -3.88 19.74
N LEU A 632 -3.64 -4.82 18.95
CA LEU A 632 -2.76 -4.57 17.80
C LEU A 632 -3.54 -4.11 16.56
N ALA A 633 -4.38 -3.08 16.74
CA ALA A 633 -5.25 -2.55 15.72
C ALA A 633 -4.96 -1.08 15.40
N TYR A 634 -5.46 -0.58 14.29
CA TYR A 634 -5.66 0.84 14.03
C TYR A 634 -6.89 1.07 13.14
N ALA A 635 -7.33 2.32 13.06
CA ALA A 635 -8.59 2.67 12.41
C ALA A 635 -8.62 2.29 10.93
N GLY A 636 -9.70 1.61 10.53
CA GLY A 636 -9.97 1.21 9.16
C GLY A 636 -8.98 0.24 8.56
N MET A 637 -9.06 0.10 7.25
CA MET A 637 -8.11 -0.69 6.49
C MET A 637 -6.84 0.11 6.23
N ASP A 638 -5.69 -0.57 6.21
CA ASP A 638 -4.41 0.07 5.88
C ASP A 638 -4.32 0.51 4.41
N ASP A 639 -5.19 -0.08 3.57
CA ASP A 639 -5.30 0.18 2.15
C ASP A 639 -3.95 0.25 1.45
N ALA A 640 -3.27 -0.89 1.53
CA ALA A 640 -1.98 -1.10 0.90
C ALA A 640 -0.88 -0.14 1.40
N GLY A 641 -0.98 0.32 2.64
CA GLY A 641 0.03 1.15 3.30
C GLY A 641 -0.27 2.65 3.30
N GLU A 642 -1.46 3.09 2.88
CA GLU A 642 -1.80 4.52 2.89
C GLU A 642 -2.03 5.05 4.30
N THR A 643 -2.86 4.38 5.11
CA THR A 643 -3.12 4.77 6.51
C THR A 643 -1.84 4.77 7.33
N SER A 644 -0.97 3.79 7.10
CA SER A 644 0.38 3.73 7.67
C SER A 644 1.26 4.90 7.22
N SER A 645 1.24 5.27 5.94
CA SER A 645 2.06 6.37 5.40
C SER A 645 1.60 7.73 5.91
N TRP A 646 0.30 7.90 6.15
CA TRP A 646 -0.24 9.08 6.82
C TRP A 646 0.39 9.27 8.21
N TYR A 647 0.47 8.18 9.01
CA TYR A 647 1.14 8.21 10.32
C TYR A 647 2.61 8.59 10.20
N VAL A 648 3.35 7.95 9.29
CA VAL A 648 4.79 8.22 9.08
C VAL A 648 5.05 9.68 8.76
N LEU A 649 4.31 10.26 7.81
CA LEU A 649 4.53 11.65 7.40
C LEU A 649 4.19 12.64 8.53
N ASN A 650 3.09 12.41 9.25
CA ASN A 650 2.75 13.24 10.40
C ASN A 650 3.77 13.12 11.53
N ALA A 651 4.26 11.92 11.82
CA ALA A 651 5.28 11.70 12.84
C ALA A 651 6.59 12.47 12.56
N ILE A 652 6.93 12.67 11.28
CA ILE A 652 8.11 13.44 10.88
C ILE A 652 7.85 14.93 10.69
N GLY A 653 6.61 15.40 10.80
CA GLY A 653 6.24 16.82 10.71
C GLY A 653 6.02 17.35 9.28
N LEU A 654 5.65 16.49 8.35
CA LEU A 654 5.36 16.83 6.95
C LEU A 654 4.02 16.19 6.52
N TYR A 655 3.31 16.84 5.58
CA TYR A 655 2.13 16.25 4.96
C TYR A 655 2.03 16.64 3.48
N THR A 656 1.75 15.67 2.62
CA THR A 656 1.56 15.89 1.16
C THR A 656 0.12 16.31 0.88
N TYR A 657 -0.23 17.58 1.14
CA TYR A 657 -1.61 18.06 0.96
C TYR A 657 -2.09 17.99 -0.49
N SER A 658 -1.24 18.42 -1.43
CA SER A 658 -1.42 18.18 -2.87
C SER A 658 -0.30 17.26 -3.38
N PRO A 659 -0.52 15.94 -3.46
CA PRO A 659 0.51 15.00 -3.93
C PRO A 659 1.05 15.28 -5.32
N ALA A 660 0.28 15.96 -6.19
CA ALA A 660 0.71 16.39 -7.52
C ALA A 660 1.83 17.44 -7.47
N ASP A 661 1.98 18.15 -6.35
CA ASP A 661 2.95 19.23 -6.18
C ASP A 661 4.15 18.76 -5.35
N PRO A 662 5.36 19.29 -5.61
CA PRO A 662 6.55 18.97 -4.83
C PRO A 662 6.62 19.77 -3.52
N GLU A 663 5.53 19.82 -2.77
CA GLU A 663 5.40 20.63 -1.55
C GLU A 663 4.80 19.83 -0.40
N TYR A 664 5.04 20.30 0.83
CA TYR A 664 4.49 19.74 2.05
C TYR A 664 3.93 20.83 2.94
N ILE A 665 2.80 20.57 3.60
CA ILE A 665 2.43 21.32 4.79
C ILE A 665 3.39 20.91 5.91
N VAL A 666 3.93 21.88 6.63
CA VAL A 666 4.77 21.65 7.80
C VAL A 666 3.87 21.55 9.04
N THR A 667 3.95 20.43 9.74
CA THR A 667 3.25 20.16 10.99
C THR A 667 4.23 20.07 12.15
N VAL A 668 3.76 19.91 13.38
CA VAL A 668 4.63 19.70 14.54
C VAL A 668 5.07 18.23 14.56
N PRO A 669 6.37 17.91 14.39
CA PRO A 669 6.82 16.52 14.41
C PRO A 669 6.61 15.89 15.79
N LEU A 670 6.30 14.59 15.80
CA LEU A 670 6.11 13.82 17.02
C LEU A 670 7.42 13.74 17.84
N PHE A 671 8.55 13.67 17.15
CA PHE A 671 9.87 13.55 17.74
C PHE A 671 10.59 14.91 17.81
N PRO A 672 11.38 15.17 18.86
CA PRO A 672 12.17 16.41 18.96
C PRO A 672 13.09 16.63 17.77
N LYS A 673 13.62 15.56 17.19
CA LYS A 673 14.47 15.62 16.02
C LYS A 673 14.28 14.40 15.13
N VAL A 674 14.16 14.64 13.84
CA VAL A 674 14.04 13.63 12.79
C VAL A 674 15.10 13.90 11.73
N ARG A 675 15.83 12.88 11.32
CA ARG A 675 16.66 12.91 10.12
C ARG A 675 15.96 12.06 9.04
N PHE A 676 15.53 12.73 7.98
CA PHE A 676 14.91 12.06 6.83
C PHE A 676 15.89 12.07 5.66
N THR A 677 16.31 10.90 5.23
CA THR A 677 17.26 10.67 4.12
C THR A 677 16.50 10.13 2.92
N MET A 678 16.60 10.80 1.77
CA MET A 678 16.01 10.36 0.52
C MET A 678 16.76 9.17 -0.09
N GLY A 679 16.13 8.47 -1.03
CA GLY A 679 16.76 7.35 -1.73
C GLY A 679 18.01 7.72 -2.55
N ASP A 680 18.15 8.98 -2.93
CA ASP A 680 19.34 9.55 -3.60
C ASP A 680 20.46 9.97 -2.63
N GLY A 681 20.27 9.77 -1.32
CA GLY A 681 21.23 10.07 -0.26
C GLY A 681 21.15 11.50 0.28
N ARG A 682 20.38 12.42 -0.32
CA ARG A 682 20.14 13.75 0.25
C ARG A 682 19.32 13.62 1.53
N SER A 683 19.54 14.48 2.51
CA SER A 683 18.83 14.41 3.78
C SER A 683 18.43 15.78 4.29
N VAL A 684 17.38 15.80 5.09
CA VAL A 684 16.94 16.96 5.86
C VAL A 684 16.84 16.56 7.34
N THR A 685 17.27 17.47 8.22
CA THR A 685 17.03 17.35 9.66
C THR A 685 15.86 18.26 10.03
N ILE A 686 14.80 17.67 10.57
CA ILE A 686 13.60 18.36 11.04
C ILE A 686 13.70 18.42 12.57
N GLN A 687 13.62 19.61 13.14
CA GLN A 687 13.77 19.84 14.58
C GLN A 687 12.58 20.61 15.12
N ARG A 688 12.04 20.15 16.25
CA ARG A 688 11.04 20.87 17.03
C ARG A 688 11.73 21.63 18.19
N GLN A 689 11.36 22.90 18.35
CA GLN A 689 11.74 23.74 19.51
C GLN A 689 10.47 24.21 20.20
N GLY A 690 10.27 23.81 21.43
CA GLY A 690 9.02 23.95 22.19
C GLY A 690 8.21 22.68 22.27
N ASN A 691 7.15 22.69 23.08
CA ASN A 691 6.31 21.53 23.35
C ASN A 691 4.81 21.77 23.06
N GLY A 692 4.46 22.94 22.52
CA GLY A 692 3.07 23.28 22.22
C GLY A 692 2.63 22.82 20.82
N GLU A 693 1.36 23.00 20.57
CA GLU A 693 0.69 22.64 19.29
C GLU A 693 0.71 23.79 18.28
N LYS A 694 0.84 25.03 18.77
CA LYS A 694 0.83 26.21 17.92
C LYS A 694 2.22 26.50 17.37
N ILE A 695 2.33 26.47 16.05
CA ILE A 695 3.55 26.87 15.36
C ILE A 695 3.64 28.39 15.31
N THR A 696 4.68 28.94 15.91
CA THR A 696 4.94 30.39 15.89
C THR A 696 5.91 30.80 14.83
N ARG A 697 6.78 29.88 14.41
CA ARG A 697 7.78 30.14 13.37
C ARG A 697 8.31 28.86 12.76
N ILE A 698 8.54 28.89 11.45
CA ILE A 698 9.23 27.84 10.70
C ILE A 698 10.49 28.45 10.07
N LEU A 699 11.65 27.76 10.22
CA LEU A 699 12.90 28.15 9.58
C LEU A 699 13.33 27.06 8.60
N CYS A 700 13.51 27.41 7.34
CA CYS A 700 14.14 26.58 6.31
C CYS A 700 15.61 27.00 6.21
N GLY A 701 16.55 26.19 6.71
CA GLY A 701 17.88 26.67 7.02
C GLY A 701 17.83 27.76 8.09
N ASN A 702 18.43 28.91 7.77
CA ASN A 702 18.38 30.10 8.64
C ASN A 702 17.32 31.13 8.21
N LYS A 703 16.47 30.79 7.21
CA LYS A 703 15.49 31.74 6.65
C LYS A 703 14.08 31.42 7.16
N PRO A 704 13.31 32.42 7.59
CA PRO A 704 11.90 32.20 7.90
C PRO A 704 11.14 31.75 6.66
N LEU A 705 10.35 30.67 6.82
CA LEU A 705 9.38 30.24 5.81
C LEU A 705 8.18 31.21 5.84
N LYS A 706 7.70 31.59 4.66
CA LYS A 706 6.45 32.35 4.52
C LYS A 706 5.30 31.37 4.29
N GLY A 707 4.30 31.41 5.16
CA GLY A 707 3.18 30.47 5.12
C GLY A 707 3.55 29.08 5.66
N TRP A 708 2.84 28.08 5.21
CA TRP A 708 2.81 26.73 5.77
C TRP A 708 3.44 25.66 4.85
N PHE A 709 3.68 26.00 3.58
CA PHE A 709 4.19 25.06 2.58
C PHE A 709 5.70 25.18 2.42
N ILE A 710 6.39 24.05 2.42
CA ILE A 710 7.80 23.93 2.09
C ILE A 710 7.98 23.14 0.78
N ASN A 711 8.69 23.70 -0.20
CA ASN A 711 9.04 22.99 -1.42
C ASN A 711 10.11 21.93 -1.14
N HIS A 712 9.96 20.75 -1.74
CA HIS A 712 10.84 19.59 -1.56
C HIS A 712 12.32 19.92 -1.82
N ASN A 713 12.58 20.54 -2.98
CA ASN A 713 13.96 20.85 -3.37
C ASN A 713 14.59 21.96 -2.52
N ASP A 714 13.80 22.94 -2.09
CA ASP A 714 14.29 24.00 -1.18
C ASP A 714 14.58 23.44 0.22
N MET A 715 13.74 22.53 0.72
CA MET A 715 13.93 21.83 1.99
C MET A 715 15.25 21.03 1.98
N LEU A 716 15.47 20.22 0.95
CA LEU A 716 16.68 19.41 0.80
C LEU A 716 17.92 20.26 0.59
N LYS A 717 17.82 21.36 -0.17
CA LYS A 717 18.93 22.32 -0.35
C LYS A 717 19.33 23.00 0.95
N ALA A 718 18.35 23.30 1.81
CA ALA A 718 18.60 23.90 3.11
C ALA A 718 19.19 22.89 4.12
N GLY A 719 18.84 21.61 3.99
CA GLY A 719 19.33 20.51 4.83
C GLY A 719 18.76 20.49 6.24
N ASN A 720 18.06 21.54 6.67
CA ASN A 720 17.40 21.60 7.98
C ASN A 720 16.10 22.40 7.92
N LEU A 721 15.15 21.96 8.75
CA LEU A 721 13.85 22.59 8.98
C LEU A 721 13.66 22.68 10.50
N THR A 722 13.48 23.90 11.02
CA THR A 722 13.25 24.12 12.45
C THR A 722 11.84 24.66 12.66
N ILE A 723 11.08 23.98 13.50
CA ILE A 723 9.68 24.29 13.84
C ILE A 723 9.64 24.74 15.28
N ILE A 724 9.27 26.02 15.49
CA ILE A 724 9.22 26.64 16.81
C ILE A 724 7.76 26.70 17.25
N THR A 725 7.45 26.15 18.41
CA THR A 725 6.09 26.02 18.96
C THR A 725 5.97 26.64 20.34
N GLU A 726 4.75 27.07 20.67
CA GLU A 726 4.31 27.53 21.99
C GLU A 726 3.01 26.85 22.44
#